data_69ab75e3d25af4a1cbded84b37129d15
#
_entry.id   69ab75e3d25af4a1cbded84b37129d15
#
_cell.length_a   1.000
_cell.length_b   1.000
_cell.length_c   1.000
_cell.angle_alpha   90.00
_cell.angle_beta   90.00
_cell.angle_gamma   90.00
#
_symmetry.space_group_name_H-M   'P 1'
#
loop_
_entity.id
_entity.type
_entity.pdbx_description
1 polymer ?
#
loop_
_entity_poly.entity_id
_entity_poly.type
_entity_poly.pdbx_seq_one_letter_code
_entity_poly.pdbx_strand_id
1 'polypeptide(L)'
;MIASGLFIGDWFYGVLTGEQFVQIVERCLEQAGYTGSFDSLREQITIQDTAMRCYAFAQHTRASYSLGGAILVVLAGTSVVFIAPRIIERRRHLQPVATLLPDTADRVTELAVSAGLQHLPTAMLGDGAQRDAFSYGSPRRHRIAVPRAAAVRWRDQSLFDPLILHELAHLRNRDVGLSWLTRGVMYSIVPTMLLPICVSVVTGEFNLMPDYVWRAAILVGTVSVISTALLRSREHDADLRAATLMHDPNAMIALVGQSHSVSGGWWRQLRANHPAPAARADILKYPHRAASVGFVDGMAPAFLAASAMPLINVVATALSTANPIGPYQDLVAPSIGGVLLGCTVGTGVWRVVAVDRAAAAIPSLWAPACGVAVGLLLGQVVSLANTTSVLRGGLAHPAWLAIPALAGLASTVLVYSVAEVCFDATARLRSPRWAWIPGIVISCLVYFAVLNLSQRLQLTLDKAPWAFTRNCLIFELDSWPVVIAATVAAAMTGTAIMLARPGTHAPTWLFDESKPTQTPWPTASGTLHQMLLIGAVCGTCALIPYAVYRNRAPNDLNATSLFTLLEVSTWCGATGGAAAVVALILCVPRRGVALGMLAGTVAVLIFVIGFWVINAADDAPTHLRVVASMLADVLGLFFLLGTIIAPLALIPRLLDWRTGRTVAFAAALALTTCTGAILVSTTAEPVTEADLILGDIAPTVPESLAARMYVNVTGKRLSEGLFHTYGALKQIAPLIPTGDSSDLAQSIRSTIVQPLTALAAEAQTEHPRSPTVAAVHADAITLIATLTSASRQLADALEANDYRTVAEAMAELDQSSVMLDRWIMGMEYLRALAAK
;
A
#
# COMPACT_ATOMS: atom_id res chain seq x y z
N MET A 1 0.27 10.47 -15.14
CA MET A 1 0.21 9.87 -16.49
C MET A 1 -0.36 8.45 -16.43
N ILE A 2 0.31 7.47 -15.76
CA ILE A 2 -0.18 6.08 -15.71
C ILE A 2 -1.59 5.99 -15.11
N ALA A 3 -1.82 6.54 -13.93
CA ALA A 3 -3.13 6.53 -13.29
C ALA A 3 -4.23 7.16 -14.16
N SER A 4 -3.95 8.30 -14.76
CA SER A 4 -4.89 8.96 -15.68
C SER A 4 -5.15 8.14 -16.95
N GLY A 5 -4.12 7.45 -17.44
CA GLY A 5 -4.24 6.61 -18.63
C GLY A 5 -5.01 5.32 -18.34
N LEU A 6 -4.78 4.68 -17.20
CA LEU A 6 -5.58 3.54 -16.74
C LEU A 6 -7.06 3.93 -16.62
N PHE A 7 -7.34 5.09 -16.04
CA PHE A 7 -8.70 5.64 -15.94
C PHE A 7 -9.35 5.84 -17.30
N ILE A 8 -8.64 6.46 -18.25
CA ILE A 8 -9.17 6.69 -19.62
C ILE A 8 -9.43 5.37 -20.33
N GLY A 9 -8.49 4.43 -20.25
CA GLY A 9 -8.62 3.13 -20.91
C GLY A 9 -9.77 2.30 -20.37
N ASP A 10 -9.94 2.26 -19.04
CA ASP A 10 -11.04 1.57 -18.38
C ASP A 10 -12.40 2.18 -18.77
N TRP A 11 -12.47 3.51 -18.79
CA TRP A 11 -13.65 4.20 -19.26
C TRP A 11 -13.95 3.95 -20.74
N PHE A 12 -12.93 3.94 -21.57
CA PHE A 12 -13.06 3.67 -23.01
C PHE A 12 -13.66 2.29 -23.27
N TYR A 13 -13.22 1.30 -22.47
CA TYR A 13 -13.83 -0.02 -22.47
C TYR A 13 -15.30 0.06 -22.07
N GLY A 14 -15.65 0.77 -21.00
CA GLY A 14 -17.04 0.94 -20.55
C GLY A 14 -17.95 1.59 -21.59
N VAL A 15 -17.46 2.60 -22.32
CA VAL A 15 -18.23 3.25 -23.39
C VAL A 15 -18.41 2.36 -24.62
N LEU A 16 -17.38 1.61 -25.01
CA LEU A 16 -17.46 0.73 -26.19
C LEU A 16 -18.31 -0.53 -25.93
N THR A 17 -18.29 -1.05 -24.73
CA THR A 17 -19.04 -2.26 -24.36
C THR A 17 -20.40 -1.93 -23.73
N GLY A 18 -20.65 -0.65 -23.40
CA GLY A 18 -21.86 -0.22 -22.70
C GLY A 18 -22.02 -0.93 -21.36
N GLU A 19 -23.26 -1.32 -21.06
CA GLU A 19 -23.57 -2.11 -19.85
C GLU A 19 -23.18 -3.60 -19.99
N GLN A 20 -22.61 -4.02 -21.13
CA GLN A 20 -22.33 -5.43 -21.41
C GLN A 20 -21.42 -6.07 -20.36
N PHE A 21 -20.42 -5.34 -19.86
CA PHE A 21 -19.54 -5.90 -18.81
C PHE A 21 -20.32 -6.20 -17.53
N VAL A 22 -21.18 -5.28 -17.08
CA VAL A 22 -22.02 -5.48 -15.89
C VAL A 22 -22.99 -6.62 -16.13
N GLN A 23 -23.62 -6.67 -17.30
CA GLN A 23 -24.53 -7.75 -17.70
C GLN A 23 -23.81 -9.10 -17.80
N ILE A 24 -22.54 -9.12 -18.27
CA ILE A 24 -21.73 -10.35 -18.28
C ILE A 24 -21.47 -10.80 -16.85
N VAL A 25 -21.06 -9.91 -15.96
CA VAL A 25 -20.80 -10.23 -14.55
C VAL A 25 -22.08 -10.70 -13.85
N GLU A 26 -23.19 -9.97 -14.03
CA GLU A 26 -24.50 -10.35 -13.46
C GLU A 26 -24.94 -11.72 -13.96
N ARG A 27 -24.86 -11.96 -15.25
CA ARG A 27 -25.19 -13.27 -15.85
C ARG A 27 -24.29 -14.39 -15.36
N CYS A 28 -22.98 -14.12 -15.19
CA CYS A 28 -22.04 -15.09 -14.64
C CYS A 28 -22.33 -15.37 -13.15
N LEU A 29 -22.74 -14.36 -12.40
CA LEU A 29 -23.17 -14.53 -11.00
C LEU A 29 -24.47 -15.33 -10.92
N GLU A 30 -25.47 -15.02 -11.74
CA GLU A 30 -26.72 -15.77 -11.82
C GLU A 30 -26.46 -17.22 -12.23
N GLN A 31 -25.62 -17.47 -13.24
CA GLN A 31 -25.22 -18.81 -13.66
C GLN A 31 -24.49 -19.58 -12.57
N ALA A 32 -23.73 -18.87 -11.71
CA ALA A 32 -23.07 -19.45 -10.55
C ALA A 32 -24.01 -19.68 -9.36
N GLY A 33 -25.31 -19.26 -9.45
CA GLY A 33 -26.30 -19.46 -8.42
C GLY A 33 -26.52 -18.27 -7.47
N TYR A 34 -26.02 -17.09 -7.80
CA TYR A 34 -26.24 -15.90 -6.97
C TYR A 34 -27.68 -15.40 -7.04
N THR A 35 -28.35 -15.32 -5.88
CA THR A 35 -29.75 -14.93 -5.74
C THR A 35 -29.97 -13.52 -5.17
N GLY A 36 -28.88 -12.73 -5.00
CA GLY A 36 -28.95 -11.37 -4.45
C GLY A 36 -28.34 -11.21 -3.06
N SER A 37 -28.18 -12.31 -2.33
CA SER A 37 -27.45 -12.39 -1.05
C SER A 37 -26.67 -13.70 -0.99
N PHE A 38 -25.72 -13.79 -0.08
CA PHE A 38 -25.02 -15.04 0.20
C PHE A 38 -25.52 -15.56 1.54
N ASP A 39 -26.00 -16.80 1.56
CA ASP A 39 -26.51 -17.42 2.78
C ASP A 39 -25.38 -18.00 3.64
N SER A 40 -24.21 -18.26 3.02
CA SER A 40 -23.03 -18.75 3.72
C SER A 40 -21.72 -18.32 3.06
N LEU A 41 -20.60 -18.33 3.81
CA LEU A 41 -19.26 -18.09 3.27
C LEU A 41 -18.90 -19.11 2.18
N ARG A 42 -19.29 -20.36 2.38
CA ARG A 42 -19.07 -21.44 1.42
C ARG A 42 -19.73 -21.14 0.08
N GLU A 43 -20.99 -20.74 0.11
CA GLU A 43 -21.75 -20.34 -1.07
C GLU A 43 -21.07 -19.15 -1.77
N GLN A 44 -20.70 -18.14 -1.01
CA GLN A 44 -19.98 -16.97 -1.51
C GLN A 44 -18.69 -17.36 -2.24
N ILE A 45 -17.83 -18.19 -1.64
CA ILE A 45 -16.58 -18.64 -2.26
C ILE A 45 -16.87 -19.39 -3.56
N THR A 46 -17.85 -20.32 -3.54
CA THR A 46 -18.18 -21.13 -4.71
C THR A 46 -18.73 -20.29 -5.86
N ILE A 47 -19.67 -19.40 -5.55
CA ILE A 47 -20.28 -18.51 -6.54
C ILE A 47 -19.25 -17.55 -7.12
N GLN A 48 -18.41 -16.95 -6.28
CA GLN A 48 -17.38 -16.02 -6.74
C GLN A 48 -16.34 -16.70 -7.64
N ASP A 49 -15.84 -17.88 -7.29
CA ASP A 49 -14.86 -18.60 -8.10
C ASP A 49 -15.47 -18.99 -9.46
N THR A 50 -16.68 -19.54 -9.46
CA THR A 50 -17.38 -19.90 -10.69
C THR A 50 -17.66 -18.70 -11.58
N ALA A 51 -18.13 -17.59 -11.00
CA ALA A 51 -18.39 -16.36 -11.73
C ALA A 51 -17.10 -15.75 -12.29
N MET A 52 -15.99 -15.74 -11.51
CA MET A 52 -14.69 -15.21 -11.96
C MET A 52 -14.18 -15.94 -13.21
N ARG A 53 -14.31 -17.26 -13.27
CA ARG A 53 -13.94 -18.04 -14.47
C ARG A 53 -14.80 -17.68 -15.67
N CYS A 54 -16.10 -17.47 -15.46
CA CYS A 54 -17.04 -17.12 -16.50
C CYS A 54 -16.69 -15.77 -17.15
N TYR A 55 -16.42 -14.73 -16.37
CA TYR A 55 -16.14 -13.38 -16.91
C TYR A 55 -14.65 -13.07 -17.13
N ALA A 56 -13.75 -14.06 -16.97
CA ALA A 56 -12.30 -13.87 -17.13
C ALA A 56 -11.92 -13.20 -18.46
N PHE A 57 -12.51 -13.64 -19.57
CA PHE A 57 -12.25 -13.04 -20.89
C PHE A 57 -12.61 -11.54 -20.95
N ALA A 58 -13.76 -11.17 -20.39
CA ALA A 58 -14.18 -9.77 -20.31
C ALA A 58 -13.21 -8.93 -19.46
N GLN A 59 -12.69 -9.53 -18.39
CA GLN A 59 -11.70 -8.87 -17.51
C GLN A 59 -10.36 -8.70 -18.20
N HIS A 60 -9.87 -9.67 -18.98
CA HIS A 60 -8.67 -9.53 -19.80
C HIS A 60 -8.80 -8.41 -20.82
N THR A 61 -9.96 -8.34 -21.48
CA THR A 61 -10.23 -7.27 -22.44
C THR A 61 -10.22 -5.91 -21.77
N ARG A 62 -10.90 -5.77 -20.62
CA ARG A 62 -10.91 -4.54 -19.81
C ARG A 62 -9.50 -4.12 -19.38
N ALA A 63 -8.69 -5.04 -18.89
CA ALA A 63 -7.30 -4.79 -18.50
C ALA A 63 -6.45 -4.32 -19.69
N SER A 64 -6.66 -4.89 -20.88
CA SER A 64 -5.96 -4.49 -22.11
C SER A 64 -6.27 -3.05 -22.54
N TYR A 65 -7.54 -2.63 -22.45
CA TYR A 65 -7.93 -1.24 -22.68
C TYR A 65 -7.31 -0.30 -21.64
N SER A 66 -7.34 -0.67 -20.35
CA SER A 66 -6.74 0.14 -19.29
C SER A 66 -5.24 0.33 -19.50
N LEU A 67 -4.49 -0.71 -19.86
CA LEU A 67 -3.08 -0.63 -20.20
C LEU A 67 -2.83 0.18 -21.46
N GLY A 68 -3.66 0.01 -22.50
CA GLY A 68 -3.60 0.80 -23.73
C GLY A 68 -3.76 2.29 -23.46
N GLY A 69 -4.69 2.67 -22.61
CA GLY A 69 -4.88 4.06 -22.16
C GLY A 69 -3.67 4.59 -21.39
N ALA A 70 -3.06 3.79 -20.51
CA ALA A 70 -1.83 4.16 -19.81
C ALA A 70 -0.67 4.42 -20.78
N ILE A 71 -0.47 3.54 -21.75
CA ILE A 71 0.56 3.69 -22.79
C ILE A 71 0.30 4.97 -23.62
N LEU A 72 -0.94 5.19 -24.03
CA LEU A 72 -1.33 6.38 -24.81
C LEU A 72 -0.98 7.68 -24.10
N VAL A 73 -1.37 7.84 -22.83
CA VAL A 73 -1.11 9.07 -22.07
C VAL A 73 0.38 9.25 -21.79
N VAL A 74 1.12 8.17 -21.53
CA VAL A 74 2.58 8.23 -21.37
C VAL A 74 3.26 8.65 -22.67
N LEU A 75 2.88 8.07 -23.80
CA LEU A 75 3.43 8.45 -25.12
C LEU A 75 3.07 9.89 -25.50
N ALA A 76 1.81 10.29 -25.28
CA ALA A 76 1.37 11.65 -25.57
C ALA A 76 2.13 12.69 -24.72
N GLY A 77 2.24 12.45 -23.40
CA GLY A 77 2.95 13.37 -22.52
C GLY A 77 4.46 13.42 -22.75
N THR A 78 5.09 12.29 -23.02
CA THR A 78 6.53 12.24 -23.29
C THR A 78 6.88 12.84 -24.65
N SER A 79 6.00 12.72 -25.65
CA SER A 79 6.22 13.33 -26.96
C SER A 79 6.36 14.86 -26.89
N VAL A 80 5.66 15.50 -25.93
CA VAL A 80 5.76 16.94 -25.69
C VAL A 80 7.19 17.35 -25.31
N VAL A 81 7.92 16.53 -24.55
CA VAL A 81 9.33 16.82 -24.16
C VAL A 81 10.22 16.99 -25.39
N PHE A 82 9.96 16.23 -26.45
CA PHE A 82 10.77 16.27 -27.68
C PHE A 82 10.27 17.26 -28.71
N ILE A 83 8.96 17.52 -28.76
CA ILE A 83 8.32 18.38 -29.74
C ILE A 83 8.34 19.86 -29.30
N ALA A 84 8.08 20.13 -28.01
CA ALA A 84 7.99 21.49 -27.49
C ALA A 84 9.21 22.36 -27.76
N PRO A 85 10.48 21.90 -27.60
CA PRO A 85 11.64 22.73 -27.92
C PRO A 85 11.66 23.23 -29.35
N ARG A 86 11.30 22.37 -30.32
CA ARG A 86 11.24 22.72 -31.74
C ARG A 86 10.14 23.73 -32.06
N ILE A 87 8.98 23.58 -31.42
CA ILE A 87 7.86 24.51 -31.56
C ILE A 87 8.23 25.88 -30.99
N ILE A 88 8.87 25.92 -29.82
CA ILE A 88 9.29 27.16 -29.17
C ILE A 88 10.27 27.93 -30.07
N GLU A 89 11.31 27.27 -30.57
CA GLU A 89 12.31 27.90 -31.44
C GLU A 89 11.66 28.50 -32.69
N ARG A 90 10.74 27.75 -33.31
CA ARG A 90 10.05 28.23 -34.53
C ARG A 90 9.09 29.39 -34.23
N ARG A 91 8.29 29.27 -33.16
CA ARG A 91 7.28 30.29 -32.82
C ARG A 91 7.86 31.58 -32.29
N ARG A 92 8.98 31.48 -31.52
CA ARG A 92 9.64 32.64 -30.91
C ARG A 92 10.84 33.14 -31.70
N HIS A 93 11.10 32.60 -32.87
CA HIS A 93 12.22 33.00 -33.74
C HIS A 93 13.54 33.15 -33.03
N LEU A 94 13.85 32.20 -32.11
CA LEU A 94 15.03 32.24 -31.27
C LEU A 94 16.30 32.13 -32.12
N GLN A 95 17.27 33.02 -31.89
CA GLN A 95 18.56 33.06 -32.58
C GLN A 95 19.73 32.87 -31.63
N PRO A 96 20.83 32.23 -31.99
CA PRO A 96 21.97 32.06 -31.11
C PRO A 96 22.55 33.43 -30.68
N VAL A 97 22.74 33.62 -29.35
CA VAL A 97 23.33 34.87 -28.81
C VAL A 97 24.76 35.06 -29.33
N ALA A 98 25.54 34.00 -29.49
CA ALA A 98 26.92 34.06 -29.91
C ALA A 98 27.09 34.72 -31.29
N THR A 99 26.07 34.67 -32.18
CA THR A 99 26.15 35.32 -33.48
C THR A 99 25.84 36.82 -33.44
N LEU A 100 25.10 37.29 -32.44
CA LEU A 100 24.65 38.69 -32.36
C LEU A 100 25.34 39.48 -31.24
N LEU A 101 25.64 38.83 -30.11
CA LEU A 101 26.21 39.40 -28.91
C LEU A 101 27.24 38.42 -28.30
N PRO A 102 28.45 38.28 -28.88
CA PRO A 102 29.44 37.30 -28.46
C PRO A 102 29.85 37.47 -26.99
N ASP A 103 30.08 38.70 -26.55
CA ASP A 103 30.46 38.96 -25.12
C ASP A 103 29.40 38.47 -24.13
N THR A 104 28.14 38.58 -24.50
CA THR A 104 27.04 38.06 -23.65
C THR A 104 27.05 36.55 -23.62
N ALA A 105 27.33 35.88 -24.76
CA ALA A 105 27.47 34.45 -24.83
C ALA A 105 28.64 33.92 -23.98
N ASP A 106 29.75 34.62 -24.02
CA ASP A 106 30.93 34.30 -23.21
C ASP A 106 30.63 34.42 -21.71
N ARG A 107 29.90 35.48 -21.30
CA ARG A 107 29.45 35.62 -19.90
C ARG A 107 28.54 34.50 -19.46
N VAL A 108 27.57 34.08 -20.26
CA VAL A 108 26.73 32.95 -19.98
C VAL A 108 27.53 31.65 -19.85
N THR A 109 28.56 31.49 -20.67
CA THR A 109 29.45 30.33 -20.61
C THR A 109 30.29 30.33 -19.34
N GLU A 110 30.84 31.49 -18.94
CA GLU A 110 31.59 31.66 -17.72
C GLU A 110 30.73 31.31 -16.48
N LEU A 111 29.50 31.83 -16.42
CA LEU A 111 28.55 31.52 -15.36
C LEU A 111 28.16 30.03 -15.38
N ALA A 112 28.02 29.38 -16.52
CA ALA A 112 27.72 27.95 -16.62
C ALA A 112 28.88 27.08 -16.10
N VAL A 113 30.11 27.46 -16.35
CA VAL A 113 31.32 26.81 -15.79
C VAL A 113 31.37 26.99 -14.28
N SER A 114 31.15 28.22 -13.76
CA SER A 114 31.11 28.49 -12.32
C SER A 114 30.01 27.75 -11.61
N ALA A 115 28.86 27.56 -12.28
CA ALA A 115 27.77 26.74 -11.79
C ALA A 115 28.09 25.23 -11.82
N GLY A 116 29.22 24.79 -12.37
CA GLY A 116 29.66 23.39 -12.40
C GLY A 116 28.87 22.52 -13.37
N LEU A 117 28.42 23.08 -14.49
CA LEU A 117 27.73 22.31 -15.53
C LEU A 117 28.74 21.56 -16.40
N GLN A 118 28.51 20.23 -16.58
CA GLN A 118 29.35 19.39 -17.46
C GLN A 118 29.10 19.65 -18.95
N HIS A 119 27.86 20.03 -19.30
CA HIS A 119 27.48 20.37 -20.66
C HIS A 119 27.02 21.81 -20.70
N LEU A 120 27.72 22.63 -21.45
CA LEU A 120 27.43 24.05 -21.58
C LEU A 120 26.14 24.25 -22.41
N PRO A 121 25.18 25.05 -21.93
CA PRO A 121 23.97 25.33 -22.68
C PRO A 121 24.24 26.36 -23.77
N THR A 122 23.48 26.27 -24.87
CA THR A 122 23.51 27.30 -25.89
C THR A 122 22.60 28.46 -25.52
N ALA A 123 23.15 29.66 -25.38
CA ALA A 123 22.34 30.86 -25.16
C ALA A 123 21.64 31.29 -26.47
N MET A 124 20.32 31.49 -26.39
CA MET A 124 19.45 31.91 -27.47
C MET A 124 18.87 33.29 -27.18
N LEU A 125 18.85 34.19 -28.12
CA LEU A 125 18.26 35.52 -28.01
C LEU A 125 16.77 35.43 -28.32
N GLY A 126 15.94 35.92 -27.40
CA GLY A 126 14.52 36.03 -27.56
C GLY A 126 14.07 37.19 -28.44
N ASP A 127 12.82 37.20 -28.83
CA ASP A 127 12.20 38.32 -29.51
C ASP A 127 12.05 39.54 -28.58
N GLY A 128 11.70 40.70 -29.14
CA GLY A 128 11.55 41.93 -28.34
C GLY A 128 10.39 41.89 -27.30
N ALA A 129 9.46 40.95 -27.43
CA ALA A 129 8.32 40.78 -26.55
C ALA A 129 8.64 39.86 -25.37
N GLN A 130 9.76 39.11 -25.41
CA GLN A 130 10.16 38.24 -24.34
C GLN A 130 10.67 39.04 -23.13
N ARG A 131 10.01 38.85 -21.98
CA ARG A 131 10.38 39.52 -20.71
C ARG A 131 11.20 38.64 -19.79
N ASP A 132 10.94 37.33 -19.77
CA ASP A 132 11.55 36.39 -18.83
C ASP A 132 12.55 35.49 -19.54
N ALA A 133 13.66 35.19 -18.87
CA ALA A 133 14.53 34.11 -19.28
C ALA A 133 13.84 32.75 -19.03
N PHE A 134 14.20 31.74 -19.80
CA PHE A 134 13.75 30.38 -19.50
C PHE A 134 14.71 29.36 -20.11
N SER A 135 14.85 28.24 -19.40
CA SER A 135 15.62 27.09 -19.87
C SER A 135 14.74 26.08 -20.60
N TYR A 136 15.23 25.52 -21.69
CA TYR A 136 14.53 24.54 -22.50
C TYR A 136 15.51 23.62 -23.23
N GLY A 137 14.99 22.60 -23.92
CA GLY A 137 15.81 21.71 -24.73
C GLY A 137 15.56 20.24 -24.42
N SER A 138 16.31 19.36 -25.06
CA SER A 138 16.30 17.93 -24.82
C SER A 138 17.40 17.53 -23.79
N PRO A 139 17.37 16.33 -23.19
CA PRO A 139 18.29 15.94 -22.11
C PRO A 139 19.80 16.06 -22.42
N ARG A 140 20.22 16.19 -23.64
CA ARG A 140 21.62 16.37 -24.04
C ARG A 140 21.90 17.68 -24.77
N ARG A 141 20.87 18.49 -25.08
CA ARG A 141 20.96 19.75 -25.81
C ARG A 141 20.15 20.81 -25.09
N HIS A 142 20.73 21.33 -24.02
CA HIS A 142 20.13 22.39 -23.22
C HIS A 142 20.33 23.75 -23.84
N ARG A 143 19.32 24.60 -23.76
CA ARG A 143 19.33 25.98 -24.25
C ARG A 143 18.73 26.91 -23.22
N ILE A 144 19.20 28.14 -23.18
CA ILE A 144 18.65 29.21 -22.36
C ILE A 144 18.21 30.33 -23.26
N ALA A 145 16.91 30.65 -23.23
CA ALA A 145 16.39 31.81 -23.93
C ALA A 145 16.56 33.06 -23.06
N VAL A 146 17.39 33.99 -23.50
CA VAL A 146 17.71 35.23 -22.79
C VAL A 146 16.89 36.37 -23.40
N PRO A 147 16.15 37.16 -22.58
CA PRO A 147 15.43 38.34 -23.04
C PRO A 147 16.40 39.36 -23.68
N ARG A 148 16.02 39.96 -24.80
CA ARG A 148 16.85 40.91 -25.50
C ARG A 148 17.29 42.09 -24.63
N ALA A 149 16.38 42.59 -23.77
CA ALA A 149 16.68 43.67 -22.83
C ALA A 149 17.76 43.28 -21.81
N ALA A 150 17.73 42.05 -21.29
CA ALA A 150 18.75 41.53 -20.38
C ALA A 150 20.08 41.28 -21.09
N ALA A 151 20.04 40.68 -22.31
CA ALA A 151 21.25 40.39 -23.10
C ALA A 151 22.07 41.63 -23.45
N VAL A 152 21.41 42.73 -23.77
CA VAL A 152 22.07 44.01 -24.08
C VAL A 152 22.70 44.64 -22.83
N ARG A 153 22.09 44.42 -21.67
CA ARG A 153 22.53 44.95 -20.34
C ARG A 153 23.41 43.97 -19.59
N TRP A 154 24.07 43.03 -20.22
CA TRP A 154 24.85 41.96 -19.59
C TRP A 154 25.96 42.49 -18.65
N ARG A 155 26.45 43.73 -18.88
CA ARG A 155 27.47 44.42 -18.04
C ARG A 155 26.94 44.81 -16.68
N ASP A 156 25.62 44.93 -16.53
CA ASP A 156 24.99 45.08 -15.22
C ASP A 156 24.86 43.71 -14.56
N GLN A 157 25.98 43.26 -14.00
CA GLN A 157 26.12 41.97 -13.37
C GLN A 157 25.14 41.77 -12.20
N SER A 158 24.69 42.84 -11.56
CA SER A 158 23.77 42.81 -10.43
C SER A 158 22.36 42.30 -10.84
N LEU A 159 21.99 42.47 -12.09
CA LEU A 159 20.71 42.00 -12.64
C LEU A 159 20.86 40.79 -13.59
N PHE A 160 21.93 40.77 -14.38
CA PHE A 160 22.14 39.71 -15.39
C PHE A 160 22.57 38.40 -14.76
N ASP A 161 23.55 38.42 -13.88
CA ASP A 161 24.09 37.19 -13.28
C ASP A 161 23.06 36.41 -12.46
N PRO A 162 22.25 37.03 -11.56
CA PRO A 162 21.17 36.33 -10.87
C PRO A 162 20.15 35.69 -11.78
N LEU A 163 19.76 36.38 -12.86
CA LEU A 163 18.82 35.88 -13.85
C LEU A 163 19.36 34.63 -14.57
N ILE A 164 20.61 34.69 -15.02
CA ILE A 164 21.24 33.57 -15.73
C ILE A 164 21.54 32.41 -14.77
N LEU A 165 22.02 32.67 -13.56
CA LEU A 165 22.30 31.65 -12.56
C LEU A 165 21.03 30.91 -12.13
N HIS A 166 19.87 31.60 -12.07
CA HIS A 166 18.59 30.95 -11.85
C HIS A 166 18.27 29.93 -12.95
N GLU A 167 18.43 30.28 -14.22
CA GLU A 167 18.23 29.36 -15.35
C GLU A 167 19.27 28.22 -15.38
N LEU A 168 20.51 28.51 -15.05
CA LEU A 168 21.57 27.50 -14.93
C LEU A 168 21.30 26.54 -13.75
N ALA A 169 20.65 27.01 -12.68
CA ALA A 169 20.24 26.17 -11.57
C ALA A 169 19.23 25.11 -12.01
N HIS A 170 18.25 25.45 -12.86
CA HIS A 170 17.34 24.48 -13.45
C HIS A 170 18.07 23.41 -14.27
N LEU A 171 19.09 23.81 -15.05
CA LEU A 171 19.90 22.85 -15.82
C LEU A 171 20.70 21.92 -14.91
N ARG A 172 21.34 22.48 -13.86
CA ARG A 172 22.12 21.73 -12.89
C ARG A 172 21.24 20.74 -12.09
N ASN A 173 20.02 21.13 -11.75
CA ASN A 173 19.04 20.31 -11.06
C ASN A 173 18.40 19.25 -11.99
N ARG A 174 18.65 19.30 -13.31
CA ARG A 174 18.01 18.49 -14.36
C ARG A 174 16.49 18.69 -14.42
N ASP A 175 16.02 19.87 -14.07
CA ASP A 175 14.61 20.22 -13.95
C ASP A 175 13.93 20.41 -15.31
N VAL A 176 14.69 20.76 -16.34
CA VAL A 176 14.14 21.08 -17.67
C VAL A 176 13.31 19.92 -18.23
N GLY A 177 13.85 18.69 -18.19
CA GLY A 177 13.14 17.50 -18.67
C GLY A 177 11.88 17.23 -17.85
N LEU A 178 11.97 17.33 -16.51
CA LEU A 178 10.85 17.13 -15.60
C LEU A 178 9.76 18.21 -15.78
N SER A 179 10.16 19.46 -15.91
CA SER A 179 9.23 20.58 -16.15
C SER A 179 8.46 20.42 -17.47
N TRP A 180 9.15 19.98 -18.54
CA TRP A 180 8.49 19.70 -19.81
C TRP A 180 7.62 18.46 -19.77
N LEU A 181 8.01 17.41 -19.03
CA LEU A 181 7.18 16.24 -18.80
C LEU A 181 5.90 16.63 -18.04
N THR A 182 6.02 17.44 -16.99
CA THR A 182 4.89 17.95 -16.21
C THR A 182 3.94 18.78 -17.07
N ARG A 183 4.46 19.68 -17.91
CA ARG A 183 3.66 20.41 -18.88
C ARG A 183 3.05 19.49 -19.94
N GLY A 184 3.78 18.46 -20.35
CA GLY A 184 3.30 17.42 -21.26
C GLY A 184 2.07 16.70 -20.71
N VAL A 185 2.07 16.37 -19.42
CA VAL A 185 0.89 15.81 -18.75
C VAL A 185 -0.29 16.78 -18.82
N MET A 186 -0.08 18.06 -18.49
CA MET A 186 -1.15 19.07 -18.55
C MET A 186 -1.71 19.26 -19.95
N TYR A 187 -0.87 19.23 -20.98
CA TYR A 187 -1.28 19.41 -22.38
C TYR A 187 -1.95 18.18 -22.97
N SER A 188 -1.58 16.99 -22.50
CA SER A 188 -2.13 15.71 -23.00
C SER A 188 -3.40 15.28 -22.28
N ILE A 189 -3.56 15.60 -20.99
CA ILE A 189 -4.65 15.06 -20.18
C ILE A 189 -6.03 15.53 -20.67
N VAL A 190 -6.19 16.81 -21.01
CA VAL A 190 -7.47 17.34 -21.45
C VAL A 190 -7.90 16.73 -22.79
N PRO A 191 -7.08 16.73 -23.87
CA PRO A 191 -7.44 16.06 -25.12
C PRO A 191 -7.74 14.57 -24.95
N THR A 192 -6.95 13.86 -24.12
CA THR A 192 -7.19 12.42 -23.92
C THR A 192 -8.46 12.15 -23.12
N MET A 193 -8.83 13.02 -22.18
CA MET A 193 -10.10 12.93 -21.44
C MET A 193 -11.32 13.27 -22.31
N LEU A 194 -11.14 13.98 -23.43
CA LEU A 194 -12.22 14.23 -24.37
C LEU A 194 -12.50 13.03 -25.29
N LEU A 195 -11.55 12.11 -25.46
CA LEU A 195 -11.73 10.98 -26.37
C LEU A 195 -12.95 10.10 -26.01
N PRO A 196 -13.16 9.66 -24.75
CA PRO A 196 -14.36 8.90 -24.39
C PRO A 196 -15.65 9.68 -24.65
N ILE A 197 -15.66 10.99 -24.42
CA ILE A 197 -16.81 11.85 -24.70
C ILE A 197 -17.13 11.87 -26.22
N CYS A 198 -16.09 12.02 -27.05
CA CYS A 198 -16.26 11.99 -28.49
C CYS A 198 -16.81 10.64 -28.96
N VAL A 199 -16.33 9.53 -28.37
CA VAL A 199 -16.82 8.19 -28.71
C VAL A 199 -18.29 8.06 -28.27
N SER A 200 -18.66 8.47 -27.06
CA SER A 200 -20.06 8.43 -26.60
C SER A 200 -21.00 9.22 -27.50
N VAL A 201 -20.56 10.37 -28.03
CA VAL A 201 -21.36 11.16 -29.01
C VAL A 201 -21.57 10.38 -30.32
N VAL A 202 -20.51 9.64 -30.76
CA VAL A 202 -20.59 8.87 -32.01
C VAL A 202 -21.43 7.59 -31.86
N THR A 203 -21.32 6.92 -30.70
CA THR A 203 -22.04 5.66 -30.41
C THR A 203 -23.46 5.88 -29.91
N GLY A 204 -23.79 7.07 -29.45
CA GLY A 204 -25.09 7.38 -28.83
C GLY A 204 -25.23 6.90 -27.38
N GLU A 205 -24.15 6.39 -26.76
CA GLU A 205 -24.13 5.83 -25.41
C GLU A 205 -23.85 6.91 -24.38
N PHE A 206 -24.91 7.48 -23.75
CA PHE A 206 -24.79 8.57 -22.78
C PHE A 206 -25.02 8.18 -21.33
N ASN A 207 -25.45 6.95 -21.05
CA ASN A 207 -25.83 6.51 -19.69
C ASN A 207 -24.73 6.69 -18.64
N LEU A 208 -23.47 6.45 -19.02
CA LEU A 208 -22.33 6.57 -18.13
C LEU A 208 -21.72 7.99 -18.12
N MET A 209 -22.16 8.91 -19.00
CA MET A 209 -21.55 10.23 -19.18
C MET A 209 -21.57 11.13 -17.92
N PRO A 210 -22.68 11.23 -17.18
CA PRO A 210 -22.69 12.07 -15.98
C PRO A 210 -21.64 11.63 -14.97
N ASP A 211 -21.48 10.31 -14.77
CA ASP A 211 -20.51 9.74 -13.83
C ASP A 211 -19.08 9.97 -14.30
N TYR A 212 -18.82 9.87 -15.60
CA TYR A 212 -17.52 10.18 -16.17
C TYR A 212 -17.13 11.65 -15.99
N VAL A 213 -17.98 12.55 -16.36
CA VAL A 213 -17.64 13.99 -16.46
C VAL A 213 -17.15 14.54 -15.11
N TRP A 214 -17.86 14.27 -14.00
CA TRP A 214 -17.43 14.77 -12.70
C TRP A 214 -16.12 14.13 -12.21
N ARG A 215 -15.92 12.83 -12.46
CA ARG A 215 -14.67 12.12 -12.10
C ARG A 215 -13.49 12.61 -12.93
N ALA A 216 -13.68 12.76 -14.24
CA ALA A 216 -12.69 13.34 -15.14
C ALA A 216 -12.32 14.77 -14.73
N ALA A 217 -13.33 15.60 -14.36
CA ALA A 217 -13.09 16.95 -13.91
C ALA A 217 -12.26 17.01 -12.62
N ILE A 218 -12.55 16.16 -11.62
CA ILE A 218 -11.75 16.06 -10.40
C ILE A 218 -10.33 15.57 -10.72
N LEU A 219 -10.17 14.55 -11.56
CA LEU A 219 -8.86 14.02 -11.95
C LEU A 219 -8.02 15.09 -12.66
N VAL A 220 -8.59 15.79 -13.66
CA VAL A 220 -7.91 16.89 -14.37
C VAL A 220 -7.57 18.02 -13.41
N GLY A 221 -8.49 18.40 -12.52
CA GLY A 221 -8.26 19.41 -11.49
C GLY A 221 -7.11 19.04 -10.57
N THR A 222 -7.11 17.82 -10.05
CA THR A 222 -6.06 17.32 -9.16
C THR A 222 -4.70 17.24 -9.87
N VAL A 223 -4.65 16.68 -11.08
CA VAL A 223 -3.42 16.64 -11.88
C VAL A 223 -2.90 18.05 -12.18
N SER A 224 -3.78 19.02 -12.43
CA SER A 224 -3.38 20.42 -12.62
C SER A 224 -2.77 21.03 -11.37
N VAL A 225 -3.36 20.78 -10.20
CA VAL A 225 -2.83 21.25 -8.90
C VAL A 225 -1.47 20.62 -8.61
N ILE A 226 -1.32 19.31 -8.85
CA ILE A 226 -0.04 18.59 -8.70
C ILE A 226 1.02 19.19 -9.60
N SER A 227 0.70 19.36 -10.87
CA SER A 227 1.63 19.88 -11.87
C SER A 227 2.11 21.29 -11.53
N THR A 228 1.21 22.16 -11.11
CA THR A 228 1.58 23.52 -10.68
C THR A 228 2.35 23.54 -9.37
N ALA A 229 2.04 22.68 -8.40
CA ALA A 229 2.78 22.54 -7.15
C ALA A 229 4.23 22.07 -7.42
N LEU A 230 4.40 21.08 -8.31
CA LEU A 230 5.73 20.59 -8.70
C LEU A 230 6.55 21.68 -9.39
N LEU A 231 5.97 22.41 -10.33
CA LEU A 231 6.67 23.51 -11.00
C LEU A 231 7.10 24.60 -10.01
N ARG A 232 6.25 24.98 -9.06
CA ARG A 232 6.58 25.95 -8.01
C ARG A 232 7.71 25.46 -7.10
N SER A 233 7.72 24.21 -6.71
CA SER A 233 8.81 23.64 -5.91
C SER A 233 10.15 23.76 -6.64
N ARG A 234 10.17 23.53 -7.97
CA ARG A 234 11.39 23.68 -8.79
C ARG A 234 11.89 25.12 -8.88
N GLU A 235 10.98 26.09 -8.92
CA GLU A 235 11.33 27.51 -8.85
C GLU A 235 12.04 27.85 -7.54
N HIS A 236 11.52 27.38 -6.40
CA HIS A 236 12.15 27.59 -5.10
C HIS A 236 13.55 26.94 -5.02
N ASP A 237 13.67 25.70 -5.53
CA ASP A 237 14.96 25.01 -5.57
C ASP A 237 15.99 25.76 -6.46
N ALA A 238 15.54 26.34 -7.58
CA ALA A 238 16.38 27.12 -8.46
C ALA A 238 16.82 28.43 -7.81
N ASP A 239 15.90 29.14 -7.14
CA ASP A 239 16.21 30.38 -6.40
C ASP A 239 17.27 30.14 -5.31
N LEU A 240 17.07 29.12 -4.46
CA LEU A 240 18.01 28.78 -3.40
C LEU A 240 19.39 28.41 -3.94
N ARG A 241 19.42 27.65 -5.05
CA ARG A 241 20.69 27.27 -5.69
C ARG A 241 21.39 28.46 -6.33
N ALA A 242 20.66 29.33 -7.00
CA ALA A 242 21.22 30.56 -7.57
C ALA A 242 21.78 31.45 -6.47
N ALA A 243 21.06 31.67 -5.38
CA ALA A 243 21.54 32.42 -4.22
C ALA A 243 22.82 31.82 -3.60
N THR A 244 22.91 30.49 -3.54
CA THR A 244 24.10 29.79 -3.03
C THR A 244 25.30 30.00 -3.97
N LEU A 245 25.11 29.98 -5.29
CA LEU A 245 26.14 30.16 -6.29
C LEU A 245 26.71 31.60 -6.27
N MET A 246 25.86 32.58 -5.99
CA MET A 246 26.26 33.98 -5.86
C MET A 246 26.88 34.33 -4.50
N HIS A 247 26.75 33.50 -3.48
CA HIS A 247 27.09 33.78 -2.08
C HIS A 247 26.37 35.03 -1.51
N ASP A 248 25.33 35.52 -2.22
CA ASP A 248 24.52 36.67 -1.82
C ASP A 248 23.05 36.44 -2.08
N PRO A 249 22.26 36.09 -1.06
CA PRO A 249 20.83 35.93 -1.19
C PRO A 249 20.07 37.23 -1.48
N ASN A 250 20.65 38.42 -1.12
CA ASN A 250 19.98 39.70 -1.30
C ASN A 250 19.86 40.08 -2.79
N ALA A 251 20.85 39.75 -3.61
CA ALA A 251 20.80 39.98 -5.05
C ALA A 251 19.64 39.19 -5.69
N MET A 252 19.43 37.92 -5.24
CA MET A 252 18.32 37.13 -5.72
C MET A 252 16.97 37.66 -5.20
N ILE A 253 16.89 38.14 -3.96
CA ILE A 253 15.67 38.76 -3.40
C ILE A 253 15.32 40.03 -4.19
N ALA A 254 16.29 40.82 -4.58
CA ALA A 254 16.11 42.03 -5.39
C ALA A 254 15.56 41.68 -6.79
N LEU A 255 16.09 40.63 -7.45
CA LEU A 255 15.61 40.15 -8.73
C LEU A 255 14.15 39.67 -8.63
N VAL A 256 13.83 38.84 -7.62
CA VAL A 256 12.49 38.33 -7.39
C VAL A 256 11.51 39.46 -7.09
N GLY A 257 11.93 40.50 -6.35
CA GLY A 257 11.10 41.68 -6.05
C GLY A 257 10.72 42.52 -7.27
N GLN A 258 11.51 42.44 -8.35
CA GLN A 258 11.18 43.11 -9.62
C GLN A 258 10.24 42.29 -10.52
N SER A 259 10.02 41.02 -10.21
CA SER A 259 9.10 40.16 -10.97
C SER A 259 7.64 40.64 -10.76
N HIS A 260 6.86 40.61 -11.85
CA HIS A 260 5.47 41.08 -11.81
C HIS A 260 4.61 40.09 -11.01
N SER A 261 3.93 40.59 -9.99
CA SER A 261 2.90 39.79 -9.29
C SER A 261 1.74 39.50 -10.23
N VAL A 262 1.33 38.26 -10.33
CA VAL A 262 0.07 37.89 -10.97
C VAL A 262 -1.07 38.45 -10.10
N SER A 263 -1.51 39.68 -10.40
CA SER A 263 -2.69 40.25 -9.76
C SER A 263 -3.92 39.47 -10.22
N GLY A 264 -4.57 38.76 -9.33
CA GLY A 264 -5.78 38.01 -9.64
C GLY A 264 -6.28 37.20 -8.47
N GLY A 265 -7.56 36.79 -8.50
CA GLY A 265 -8.17 35.95 -7.48
C GLY A 265 -7.43 34.62 -7.27
N TRP A 266 -7.72 33.98 -6.14
CA TRP A 266 -7.09 32.74 -5.67
C TRP A 266 -7.01 31.63 -6.74
N TRP A 267 -7.98 31.53 -7.64
CA TRP A 267 -7.95 30.58 -8.76
C TRP A 267 -6.82 30.85 -9.76
N ARG A 268 -6.47 32.11 -10.04
CA ARG A 268 -5.34 32.44 -10.90
C ARG A 268 -4.02 32.13 -10.20
N GLN A 269 -3.95 32.37 -8.90
CA GLN A 269 -2.77 32.01 -8.09
C GLN A 269 -2.57 30.50 -8.02
N LEU A 270 -3.64 29.70 -7.92
CA LEU A 270 -3.54 28.23 -7.96
C LEU A 270 -3.02 27.71 -9.31
N ARG A 271 -3.36 28.36 -10.41
CA ARG A 271 -2.93 27.97 -11.76
C ARG A 271 -1.60 28.60 -12.20
N ALA A 272 -1.04 29.50 -11.43
CA ALA A 272 0.24 30.12 -11.76
C ALA A 272 1.39 29.09 -11.63
N ASN A 273 2.19 28.97 -12.68
CA ASN A 273 3.37 28.08 -12.69
C ASN A 273 4.51 28.59 -11.83
N HIS A 274 4.57 29.89 -11.59
CA HIS A 274 5.57 30.54 -10.75
C HIS A 274 4.94 30.95 -9.42
N PRO A 275 5.66 30.73 -8.28
CA PRO A 275 5.21 31.21 -6.98
C PRO A 275 5.13 32.74 -6.93
N ALA A 276 4.31 33.29 -6.04
CA ALA A 276 4.26 34.71 -5.81
C ALA A 276 5.65 35.26 -5.37
N PRO A 277 6.04 36.47 -5.83
CA PRO A 277 7.35 37.04 -5.47
C PRO A 277 7.60 37.10 -3.97
N ALA A 278 6.57 37.42 -3.18
CA ALA A 278 6.65 37.43 -1.73
C ALA A 278 6.99 36.04 -1.13
N ALA A 279 6.43 34.96 -1.66
CA ALA A 279 6.70 33.60 -1.23
C ALA A 279 8.15 33.18 -1.61
N ARG A 280 8.62 33.53 -2.80
CA ARG A 280 10.01 33.30 -3.22
C ARG A 280 11.00 34.04 -2.31
N ALA A 281 10.75 35.33 -2.03
CA ALA A 281 11.56 36.13 -1.12
C ALA A 281 11.56 35.59 0.31
N ASP A 282 10.43 35.09 0.81
CA ASP A 282 10.33 34.47 2.14
C ASP A 282 11.18 33.21 2.25
N ILE A 283 11.20 32.36 1.23
CA ILE A 283 12.04 31.15 1.19
C ILE A 283 13.52 31.49 1.08
N LEU A 284 13.88 32.53 0.34
CA LEU A 284 15.27 33.00 0.28
C LEU A 284 15.77 33.52 1.63
N LYS A 285 14.86 34.17 2.41
CA LYS A 285 15.14 34.62 3.78
C LYS A 285 15.19 33.47 4.78
N TYR A 286 14.32 32.49 4.59
CA TYR A 286 14.14 31.38 5.52
C TYR A 286 14.19 30.04 4.75
N PRO A 287 15.38 29.57 4.33
CA PRO A 287 15.53 28.38 3.47
C PRO A 287 14.93 27.10 4.03
N HIS A 288 14.86 26.96 5.36
CA HIS A 288 14.24 25.83 6.03
C HIS A 288 12.75 25.65 5.66
N ARG A 289 12.05 26.73 5.32
CA ARG A 289 10.64 26.66 4.90
C ARG A 289 10.44 25.95 3.56
N ALA A 290 11.46 25.88 2.72
CA ALA A 290 11.41 25.10 1.48
C ALA A 290 11.29 23.58 1.72
N ALA A 291 11.67 23.10 2.90
CA ALA A 291 11.53 21.71 3.30
C ALA A 291 10.14 21.36 3.85
N SER A 292 9.27 22.33 4.10
CA SER A 292 7.92 22.08 4.64
C SER A 292 7.09 21.24 3.68
N VAL A 293 6.32 20.30 4.23
CA VAL A 293 5.35 19.49 3.49
C VAL A 293 3.95 19.98 3.85
N GLY A 294 3.22 20.44 2.84
CA GLY A 294 1.87 20.98 3.00
C GLY A 294 0.78 19.94 2.77
N PHE A 295 -0.46 20.41 2.85
CA PHE A 295 -1.66 19.59 2.59
C PHE A 295 -1.66 19.01 1.17
N VAL A 296 -1.35 19.84 0.15
CA VAL A 296 -1.36 19.42 -1.26
C VAL A 296 -0.26 18.40 -1.54
N ASP A 297 0.91 18.52 -0.89
CA ASP A 297 2.03 17.59 -1.06
C ASP A 297 1.70 16.19 -0.54
N GLY A 298 0.83 16.09 0.47
CA GLY A 298 0.28 14.81 0.93
C GLY A 298 -0.88 14.31 0.07
N MET A 299 -1.84 15.20 -0.24
CA MET A 299 -3.08 14.87 -0.94
C MET A 299 -2.82 14.35 -2.36
N ALA A 300 -1.93 14.98 -3.09
CA ALA A 300 -1.73 14.73 -4.50
C ALA A 300 -1.22 13.30 -4.80
N PRO A 301 -0.12 12.81 -4.22
CA PRO A 301 0.34 11.44 -4.45
C PRO A 301 -0.61 10.39 -3.86
N ALA A 302 -1.29 10.69 -2.75
CA ALA A 302 -2.27 9.81 -2.15
C ALA A 302 -3.51 9.63 -3.05
N PHE A 303 -4.00 10.71 -3.63
CA PHE A 303 -5.07 10.67 -4.62
C PHE A 303 -4.70 9.82 -5.83
N LEU A 304 -3.49 10.00 -6.39
CA LEU A 304 -3.03 9.21 -7.52
C LEU A 304 -2.86 7.73 -7.17
N ALA A 305 -2.33 7.41 -5.99
CA ALA A 305 -2.22 6.04 -5.53
C ALA A 305 -3.60 5.39 -5.42
N ALA A 306 -4.52 6.01 -4.68
CA ALA A 306 -5.84 5.45 -4.41
C ALA A 306 -6.73 5.37 -5.66
N SER A 307 -6.61 6.31 -6.60
CA SER A 307 -7.36 6.24 -7.87
C SER A 307 -6.84 5.17 -8.83
N ALA A 308 -5.54 4.85 -8.75
CA ALA A 308 -4.93 3.84 -9.61
C ALA A 308 -5.02 2.42 -9.04
N MET A 309 -5.00 2.24 -7.71
CA MET A 309 -4.96 0.92 -7.06
C MET A 309 -6.06 -0.04 -7.53
N PRO A 310 -7.34 0.32 -7.61
CA PRO A 310 -8.37 -0.59 -8.08
C PRO A 310 -8.18 -1.01 -9.54
N LEU A 311 -7.70 -0.11 -10.39
CA LEU A 311 -7.40 -0.41 -11.80
C LEU A 311 -6.16 -1.29 -11.95
N ILE A 312 -5.16 -1.10 -11.09
CA ILE A 312 -3.99 -1.98 -11.02
C ILE A 312 -4.42 -3.38 -10.57
N ASN A 313 -5.36 -3.50 -9.62
CA ASN A 313 -5.91 -4.80 -9.22
C ASN A 313 -6.63 -5.49 -10.38
N VAL A 314 -7.43 -4.77 -11.19
CA VAL A 314 -8.06 -5.32 -12.41
C VAL A 314 -7.01 -5.90 -13.35
N VAL A 315 -5.92 -5.18 -13.57
CA VAL A 315 -4.81 -5.64 -14.42
C VAL A 315 -4.08 -6.83 -13.78
N ALA A 316 -3.81 -6.80 -12.49
CA ALA A 316 -3.13 -7.87 -11.77
C ALA A 316 -3.96 -9.16 -11.78
N THR A 317 -5.28 -9.06 -11.54
CA THR A 317 -6.20 -10.19 -11.61
C THR A 317 -6.27 -10.78 -13.03
N ALA A 318 -6.32 -9.93 -14.05
CA ALA A 318 -6.30 -10.39 -15.43
C ALA A 318 -4.99 -11.13 -15.77
N LEU A 319 -3.85 -10.67 -15.26
CA LEU A 319 -2.56 -11.34 -15.47
C LEU A 319 -2.46 -12.65 -14.67
N SER A 320 -3.09 -12.75 -13.50
CA SER A 320 -3.07 -13.96 -12.65
C SER A 320 -3.90 -15.09 -13.21
N THR A 321 -4.99 -14.81 -13.93
CA THR A 321 -5.78 -15.83 -14.63
C THR A 321 -5.03 -16.44 -15.82
N ALA A 322 -3.97 -15.79 -16.29
CA ALA A 322 -3.10 -16.30 -17.37
C ALA A 322 -1.82 -16.98 -16.86
N ASN A 323 -1.41 -16.70 -15.62
CA ASN A 323 -0.20 -17.24 -14.99
C ASN A 323 -0.42 -17.38 -13.47
N PRO A 324 0.15 -18.38 -12.80
CA PRO A 324 -0.04 -18.63 -11.37
C PRO A 324 0.71 -17.60 -10.49
N ILE A 325 0.42 -16.30 -10.64
CA ILE A 325 0.75 -15.28 -9.63
C ILE A 325 -0.18 -15.43 -8.43
N GLY A 326 -1.23 -16.28 -8.58
CA GLY A 326 -2.12 -16.80 -7.56
C GLY A 326 -2.39 -15.89 -6.35
N PRO A 327 -2.00 -16.29 -5.15
CA PRO A 327 -2.35 -15.60 -3.90
C PRO A 327 -1.70 -14.21 -3.74
N TYR A 328 -0.79 -13.81 -4.62
CA TYR A 328 -0.05 -12.54 -4.50
C TYR A 328 -0.60 -11.38 -5.34
N GLN A 329 -1.66 -11.61 -6.12
CA GLN A 329 -2.27 -10.57 -6.95
C GLN A 329 -2.71 -9.33 -6.14
N ASP A 330 -3.23 -9.55 -4.94
CA ASP A 330 -3.73 -8.49 -4.06
C ASP A 330 -2.61 -7.61 -3.46
N LEU A 331 -1.35 -8.05 -3.57
CA LEU A 331 -0.19 -7.31 -3.09
C LEU A 331 0.33 -6.30 -4.12
N VAL A 332 0.00 -6.46 -5.40
CA VAL A 332 0.58 -5.64 -6.49
C VAL A 332 0.19 -4.17 -6.33
N ALA A 333 -1.09 -3.89 -6.16
CA ALA A 333 -1.57 -2.52 -6.05
C ALA A 333 -1.10 -1.80 -4.77
N PRO A 334 -1.20 -2.39 -3.56
CA PRO A 334 -0.62 -1.81 -2.36
C PRO A 334 0.90 -1.61 -2.44
N SER A 335 1.64 -2.50 -3.13
CA SER A 335 3.09 -2.36 -3.33
C SER A 335 3.42 -1.12 -4.16
N ILE A 336 2.74 -0.93 -5.29
CA ILE A 336 2.93 0.24 -6.13
C ILE A 336 2.51 1.52 -5.39
N GLY A 337 1.37 1.49 -4.69
CA GLY A 337 0.90 2.61 -3.86
C GLY A 337 1.89 2.94 -2.74
N GLY A 338 2.42 1.94 -2.06
CA GLY A 338 3.41 2.07 -0.99
C GLY A 338 4.72 2.69 -1.48
N VAL A 339 5.22 2.24 -2.62
CA VAL A 339 6.42 2.82 -3.27
C VAL A 339 6.17 4.27 -3.67
N LEU A 340 5.03 4.58 -4.28
CA LEU A 340 4.68 5.94 -4.68
C LEU A 340 4.63 6.88 -3.46
N LEU A 341 3.92 6.49 -2.40
CA LEU A 341 3.79 7.32 -1.19
C LEU A 341 5.10 7.39 -0.40
N GLY A 342 5.83 6.30 -0.28
CA GLY A 342 7.12 6.28 0.41
C GLY A 342 8.17 7.15 -0.28
N CYS A 343 8.26 7.10 -1.61
CA CYS A 343 9.19 7.93 -2.38
C CYS A 343 8.80 9.41 -2.44
N THR A 344 7.52 9.76 -2.26
CA THR A 344 7.03 11.14 -2.32
C THR A 344 6.80 11.71 -0.93
N VAL A 345 5.71 11.33 -0.27
CA VAL A 345 5.33 11.83 1.06
C VAL A 345 6.39 11.42 2.09
N GLY A 346 6.82 10.15 2.07
CA GLY A 346 7.84 9.64 2.98
C GLY A 346 9.12 10.46 2.91
N THR A 347 9.66 10.66 1.71
CA THR A 347 10.86 11.50 1.50
C THR A 347 10.65 12.94 1.99
N GLY A 348 9.47 13.53 1.74
CA GLY A 348 9.10 14.84 2.23
C GLY A 348 9.11 14.91 3.76
N VAL A 349 8.50 13.94 4.42
CA VAL A 349 8.46 13.84 5.89
C VAL A 349 9.87 13.71 6.48
N TRP A 350 10.72 12.86 5.89
CA TRP A 350 12.12 12.72 6.33
C TRP A 350 12.90 14.03 6.18
N ARG A 351 12.68 14.77 5.09
CA ARG A 351 13.29 16.08 4.88
C ARG A 351 12.86 17.10 5.93
N VAL A 352 11.56 17.11 6.26
CA VAL A 352 11.02 17.97 7.35
C VAL A 352 11.71 17.64 8.67
N VAL A 353 11.78 16.38 9.06
CA VAL A 353 12.43 15.95 10.30
C VAL A 353 13.90 16.38 10.34
N ALA A 354 14.63 16.21 9.22
CA ALA A 354 16.03 16.62 9.13
C ALA A 354 16.23 18.12 9.37
N VAL A 355 15.41 18.94 8.71
CA VAL A 355 15.53 20.41 8.78
C VAL A 355 15.02 20.96 10.10
N ASP A 356 13.93 20.44 10.64
CA ASP A 356 13.36 20.92 11.91
C ASP A 356 14.25 20.63 13.10
N ARG A 357 14.96 19.50 13.08
CA ARG A 357 15.99 19.21 14.07
C ARG A 357 17.14 20.21 13.99
N ALA A 358 17.51 20.64 12.79
CA ALA A 358 18.50 21.67 12.58
C ALA A 358 18.03 23.04 13.09
N ALA A 359 16.77 23.37 12.89
CA ALA A 359 16.19 24.68 13.22
C ALA A 359 15.57 24.76 14.63
N ALA A 360 15.56 23.67 15.40
CA ALA A 360 14.84 23.52 16.67
C ALA A 360 13.34 23.88 16.60
N ALA A 361 12.74 23.74 15.41
CA ALA A 361 11.34 24.05 15.15
C ALA A 361 10.44 22.83 15.38
N ILE A 362 9.14 23.06 15.63
CA ILE A 362 8.14 22.01 15.78
C ILE A 362 7.28 22.01 14.53
N PRO A 363 7.41 20.98 13.63
CA PRO A 363 6.60 20.94 12.44
C PRO A 363 5.14 20.60 12.74
N SER A 364 4.24 21.17 11.97
CA SER A 364 2.84 20.77 11.98
C SER A 364 2.66 19.57 11.07
N LEU A 365 2.28 18.42 11.63
CA LEU A 365 1.98 17.20 10.87
C LEU A 365 0.56 17.13 10.35
N TRP A 366 -0.33 17.99 10.86
CA TRP A 366 -1.74 17.96 10.48
C TRP A 366 -1.93 18.17 8.97
N ALA A 367 -1.22 19.12 8.38
CA ALA A 367 -1.40 19.44 6.98
C ALA A 367 -1.07 18.25 6.05
N PRO A 368 0.12 17.62 6.09
CA PRO A 368 0.42 16.49 5.24
C PRO A 368 -0.41 15.24 5.59
N ALA A 369 -0.68 14.97 6.88
CA ALA A 369 -1.47 13.80 7.29
C ALA A 369 -2.92 13.90 6.82
N CYS A 370 -3.58 15.04 7.03
CA CYS A 370 -4.91 15.30 6.48
C CYS A 370 -4.90 15.31 4.94
N GLY A 371 -3.83 15.80 4.32
CA GLY A 371 -3.64 15.73 2.89
C GLY A 371 -3.68 14.29 2.39
N VAL A 372 -2.88 13.39 2.97
CA VAL A 372 -2.86 11.97 2.60
C VAL A 372 -4.23 11.33 2.83
N ALA A 373 -4.86 11.59 3.97
CA ALA A 373 -6.19 11.07 4.28
C ALA A 373 -7.24 11.46 3.24
N VAL A 374 -7.33 12.74 2.93
CA VAL A 374 -8.27 13.26 1.91
C VAL A 374 -7.91 12.75 0.53
N GLY A 375 -6.62 12.64 0.21
CA GLY A 375 -6.14 12.11 -1.07
C GLY A 375 -6.56 10.65 -1.27
N LEU A 376 -6.36 9.79 -0.26
CA LEU A 376 -6.78 8.38 -0.33
C LEU A 376 -8.30 8.25 -0.47
N LEU A 377 -9.07 9.02 0.31
CA LEU A 377 -10.52 9.01 0.25
C LEU A 377 -11.03 9.47 -1.13
N LEU A 378 -10.59 10.63 -1.59
CA LEU A 378 -11.01 11.16 -2.89
C LEU A 378 -10.58 10.28 -4.05
N GLY A 379 -9.38 9.71 -3.98
CA GLY A 379 -8.86 8.81 -5.00
C GLY A 379 -9.72 7.55 -5.13
N GLN A 380 -10.16 6.96 -4.03
CA GLN A 380 -11.08 5.82 -4.06
C GLN A 380 -12.45 6.20 -4.64
N VAL A 381 -13.01 7.35 -4.24
CA VAL A 381 -14.30 7.83 -4.75
C VAL A 381 -14.24 8.10 -6.26
N VAL A 382 -13.13 8.63 -6.75
CA VAL A 382 -12.97 8.93 -8.19
C VAL A 382 -12.70 7.69 -9.02
N SER A 383 -12.13 6.63 -8.45
CA SER A 383 -11.79 5.42 -9.20
C SER A 383 -13.01 4.70 -9.76
N LEU A 384 -13.02 4.43 -11.07
CA LEU A 384 -14.14 3.76 -11.75
C LEU A 384 -14.26 2.28 -11.39
N ALA A 385 -13.15 1.61 -11.12
CA ALA A 385 -13.17 0.20 -10.78
C ALA A 385 -13.92 -0.09 -9.46
N ASN A 386 -14.11 0.93 -8.62
CA ASN A 386 -14.91 0.83 -7.41
C ASN A 386 -16.43 0.97 -7.64
N THR A 387 -16.88 1.26 -8.86
CA THR A 387 -18.32 1.45 -9.13
C THR A 387 -19.12 0.17 -9.07
N THR A 388 -18.47 -0.99 -9.24
CA THR A 388 -19.17 -2.29 -9.34
C THR A 388 -19.32 -3.02 -8.00
N SER A 389 -18.52 -2.72 -6.98
CA SER A 389 -18.64 -3.41 -5.68
C SER A 389 -18.51 -2.51 -4.46
N VAL A 390 -17.44 -1.71 -4.39
CA VAL A 390 -17.12 -0.96 -3.15
C VAL A 390 -17.89 0.34 -3.04
N LEU A 391 -18.27 1.00 -4.14
CA LEU A 391 -19.00 2.29 -4.07
C LEU A 391 -20.50 2.12 -3.90
N ARG A 392 -21.12 1.08 -4.44
CA ARG A 392 -22.50 0.74 -4.08
C ARG A 392 -22.59 0.40 -2.60
N GLY A 393 -21.63 -0.38 -2.07
CA GLY A 393 -21.48 -0.65 -0.63
C GLY A 393 -20.99 0.54 0.18
N GLY A 394 -19.98 1.28 -0.28
CA GLY A 394 -19.41 2.43 0.45
C GLY A 394 -20.32 3.65 0.54
N LEU A 395 -21.22 3.89 -0.43
CA LEU A 395 -22.29 4.90 -0.32
C LEU A 395 -23.46 4.39 0.52
N ALA A 396 -23.72 3.09 0.54
CA ALA A 396 -24.67 2.48 1.47
C ALA A 396 -24.12 2.48 2.91
N HIS A 397 -22.79 2.37 3.07
CA HIS A 397 -22.12 2.36 4.37
C HIS A 397 -20.99 3.41 4.41
N PRO A 398 -21.31 4.70 4.57
CA PRO A 398 -20.33 5.79 4.52
C PRO A 398 -19.23 5.66 5.59
N ALA A 399 -19.44 4.89 6.65
CA ALA A 399 -18.42 4.59 7.64
C ALA A 399 -17.17 3.90 7.05
N TRP A 400 -17.30 3.15 5.97
CA TRP A 400 -16.18 2.46 5.31
C TRP A 400 -15.22 3.43 4.62
N LEU A 401 -15.69 4.61 4.24
CA LEU A 401 -14.84 5.68 3.72
C LEU A 401 -13.89 6.25 4.78
N ALA A 402 -14.17 6.02 6.07
CA ALA A 402 -13.26 6.39 7.13
C ALA A 402 -11.96 5.55 7.12
N ILE A 403 -11.99 4.32 6.61
CA ILE A 403 -10.84 3.41 6.61
C ILE A 403 -9.65 4.00 5.84
N PRO A 404 -9.76 4.39 4.55
CA PRO A 404 -8.65 5.00 3.82
C PRO A 404 -8.22 6.33 4.43
N ALA A 405 -9.14 7.11 4.99
CA ALA A 405 -8.79 8.35 5.68
C ALA A 405 -7.94 8.10 6.91
N LEU A 406 -8.34 7.15 7.77
CA LEU A 406 -7.56 6.73 8.94
C LEU A 406 -6.22 6.12 8.54
N ALA A 407 -6.18 5.30 7.49
CA ALA A 407 -4.95 4.74 6.96
C ALA A 407 -3.95 5.83 6.52
N GLY A 408 -4.45 6.88 5.87
CA GLY A 408 -3.64 8.03 5.46
C GLY A 408 -3.07 8.83 6.63
N LEU A 409 -3.91 9.12 7.64
CA LEU A 409 -3.46 9.77 8.87
C LEU A 409 -2.39 8.92 9.58
N ALA A 410 -2.71 7.66 9.80
CA ALA A 410 -1.88 6.71 10.54
C ALA A 410 -0.52 6.49 9.89
N SER A 411 -0.48 6.20 8.60
CA SER A 411 0.77 5.95 7.87
C SER A 411 1.69 7.16 7.89
N THR A 412 1.16 8.36 7.71
CA THR A 412 1.95 9.60 7.73
C THR A 412 2.54 9.87 9.12
N VAL A 413 1.73 9.67 10.18
CA VAL A 413 2.18 9.84 11.57
C VAL A 413 3.23 8.78 11.92
N LEU A 414 3.04 7.55 11.49
CA LEU A 414 3.99 6.46 11.72
C LEU A 414 5.32 6.74 11.02
N VAL A 415 5.30 7.12 9.74
CA VAL A 415 6.52 7.48 8.99
C VAL A 415 7.28 8.64 9.66
N TYR A 416 6.55 9.67 10.13
CA TYR A 416 7.16 10.76 10.86
C TYR A 416 7.83 10.30 12.16
N SER A 417 7.12 9.51 12.95
CA SER A 417 7.63 9.00 14.23
C SER A 417 8.86 8.11 14.04
N VAL A 418 8.85 7.28 12.98
CA VAL A 418 10.02 6.47 12.59
C VAL A 418 11.19 7.35 12.15
N ALA A 419 10.94 8.39 11.36
CA ALA A 419 11.98 9.33 10.94
C ALA A 419 12.62 10.03 12.14
N GLU A 420 11.82 10.48 13.12
CA GLU A 420 12.30 11.08 14.37
C GLU A 420 13.23 10.16 15.17
N VAL A 421 12.94 8.85 15.17
CA VAL A 421 13.77 7.85 15.84
C VAL A 421 15.05 7.58 15.04
N CYS A 422 14.92 7.35 13.75
CA CYS A 422 16.05 6.97 12.89
C CYS A 422 17.07 8.11 12.70
N PHE A 423 16.64 9.36 12.74
CA PHE A 423 17.56 10.51 12.64
C PHE A 423 18.58 10.57 13.77
N ASP A 424 18.32 9.97 14.92
CA ASP A 424 19.31 9.91 16.00
C ASP A 424 20.54 9.05 15.62
N ALA A 425 20.35 8.05 14.74
CA ALA A 425 21.45 7.22 14.24
C ALA A 425 22.29 7.92 13.17
N THR A 426 21.77 8.97 12.53
CA THR A 426 22.45 9.63 11.39
C THR A 426 23.75 10.34 11.79
N ALA A 427 23.92 10.70 13.06
CA ALA A 427 25.14 11.29 13.59
C ALA A 427 26.40 10.42 13.36
N ARG A 428 26.24 9.11 13.14
CA ARG A 428 27.34 8.18 12.84
C ARG A 428 27.59 7.96 11.36
N LEU A 429 26.69 8.42 10.50
CA LEU A 429 26.77 8.15 9.09
C LEU A 429 27.67 9.18 8.40
N ARG A 430 28.68 8.69 7.66
CA ARG A 430 29.61 9.53 6.91
C ARG A 430 29.01 10.12 5.63
N SER A 431 27.90 9.57 5.15
CA SER A 431 27.31 9.97 3.89
C SER A 431 25.77 10.06 4.00
N PRO A 432 25.15 11.09 3.43
CA PRO A 432 23.69 11.24 3.43
C PRO A 432 22.95 10.07 2.77
N ARG A 433 23.57 9.35 1.84
CA ARG A 433 22.96 8.21 1.17
C ARG A 433 22.53 7.10 2.15
N TRP A 434 23.34 6.85 3.17
CA TRP A 434 23.08 5.84 4.19
C TRP A 434 21.96 6.24 5.17
N ALA A 435 21.57 7.50 5.19
CA ALA A 435 20.41 7.97 5.93
C ALA A 435 19.14 7.91 5.07
N TRP A 436 19.23 8.39 3.83
CA TRP A 436 18.06 8.54 2.96
C TRP A 436 17.54 7.24 2.36
N ILE A 437 18.42 6.33 1.90
CA ILE A 437 17.98 5.08 1.28
C ILE A 437 17.18 4.21 2.26
N PRO A 438 17.67 3.90 3.48
CA PRO A 438 16.88 3.17 4.46
C PRO A 438 15.59 3.89 4.84
N GLY A 439 15.61 5.21 4.95
CA GLY A 439 14.43 6.01 5.25
C GLY A 439 13.33 5.90 4.21
N ILE A 440 13.70 5.94 2.93
CA ILE A 440 12.77 5.72 1.82
C ILE A 440 12.21 4.29 1.86
N VAL A 441 13.07 3.30 2.04
CA VAL A 441 12.66 1.88 2.11
C VAL A 441 11.67 1.65 3.25
N ILE A 442 11.97 2.13 4.46
CA ILE A 442 11.06 2.02 5.60
C ILE A 442 9.73 2.70 5.30
N SER A 443 9.76 3.90 4.71
CA SER A 443 8.53 4.61 4.33
C SER A 443 7.70 3.81 3.32
N CYS A 444 8.33 3.22 2.31
CA CYS A 444 7.65 2.36 1.32
C CYS A 444 7.00 1.15 2.01
N LEU A 445 7.72 0.49 2.92
CA LEU A 445 7.21 -0.67 3.66
C LEU A 445 6.04 -0.31 4.57
N VAL A 446 6.11 0.82 5.28
CA VAL A 446 5.02 1.31 6.14
C VAL A 446 3.78 1.62 5.32
N TYR A 447 3.91 2.39 4.23
CA TYR A 447 2.76 2.69 3.37
C TYR A 447 2.20 1.44 2.72
N PHE A 448 3.04 0.51 2.25
CA PHE A 448 2.60 -0.78 1.72
C PHE A 448 1.76 -1.55 2.75
N ALA A 449 2.30 -1.74 3.96
CA ALA A 449 1.62 -2.50 5.01
C ALA A 449 0.26 -1.87 5.37
N VAL A 450 0.21 -0.55 5.58
CA VAL A 450 -1.03 0.15 5.95
C VAL A 450 -2.05 0.15 4.81
N LEU A 451 -1.63 0.34 3.56
CA LEU A 451 -2.54 0.26 2.41
C LEU A 451 -3.11 -1.14 2.22
N ASN A 452 -2.28 -2.17 2.36
CA ASN A 452 -2.74 -3.55 2.24
C ASN A 452 -3.74 -3.90 3.35
N LEU A 453 -3.40 -3.59 4.62
CA LEU A 453 -4.31 -3.80 5.75
C LEU A 453 -5.63 -3.04 5.58
N SER A 454 -5.59 -1.79 5.10
CA SER A 454 -6.81 -1.01 4.87
C SER A 454 -7.68 -1.60 3.76
N GLN A 455 -7.08 -2.08 2.69
CA GLN A 455 -7.79 -2.74 1.59
C GLN A 455 -8.43 -4.06 2.04
N ARG A 456 -7.69 -4.89 2.78
CA ARG A 456 -8.22 -6.13 3.35
C ARG A 456 -9.36 -5.88 4.31
N LEU A 457 -9.21 -4.90 5.21
CA LEU A 457 -10.29 -4.52 6.14
C LEU A 457 -11.54 -4.06 5.39
N GLN A 458 -11.41 -3.26 4.32
CA GLN A 458 -12.55 -2.86 3.49
C GLN A 458 -13.22 -4.06 2.83
N LEU A 459 -12.45 -4.97 2.23
CA LEU A 459 -12.98 -6.17 1.57
C LEU A 459 -13.70 -7.07 2.57
N THR A 460 -13.18 -7.22 3.79
CA THR A 460 -13.80 -8.05 4.83
C THR A 460 -15.11 -7.44 5.30
N LEU A 461 -15.15 -6.13 5.54
CA LEU A 461 -16.37 -5.43 5.95
C LEU A 461 -17.46 -5.40 4.85
N ASP A 462 -17.05 -5.39 3.57
CA ASP A 462 -17.97 -5.43 2.42
C ASP A 462 -18.68 -6.79 2.29
N LYS A 463 -17.99 -7.85 2.68
CA LYS A 463 -18.46 -9.23 2.46
C LYS A 463 -19.25 -9.81 3.63
N ALA A 464 -19.13 -9.25 4.84
CA ALA A 464 -19.58 -9.97 6.02
C ALA A 464 -20.26 -9.08 7.07
N PRO A 465 -21.32 -9.58 7.78
CA PRO A 465 -21.83 -8.95 8.98
C PRO A 465 -20.74 -8.75 10.04
N TRP A 466 -20.89 -7.75 10.92
CA TRP A 466 -19.85 -7.41 11.92
C TRP A 466 -19.37 -8.58 12.78
N ALA A 467 -20.29 -9.46 13.18
CA ALA A 467 -19.96 -10.66 13.95
C ALA A 467 -19.01 -11.60 13.20
N PHE A 468 -19.20 -11.72 11.89
CA PHE A 468 -18.37 -12.51 11.01
C PHE A 468 -17.03 -11.81 10.70
N THR A 469 -17.06 -10.48 10.54
CA THR A 469 -15.86 -9.67 10.32
C THR A 469 -14.81 -9.89 11.42
N ARG A 470 -15.25 -10.10 12.66
CA ARG A 470 -14.37 -10.36 13.80
C ARG A 470 -13.54 -11.64 13.59
N ASN A 471 -14.16 -12.70 13.12
CA ASN A 471 -13.50 -13.99 12.89
C ASN A 471 -12.68 -13.97 11.61
N CYS A 472 -13.23 -13.41 10.52
CA CYS A 472 -12.52 -13.28 9.26
C CYS A 472 -11.31 -12.35 9.34
N LEU A 473 -11.33 -11.31 10.20
CA LEU A 473 -10.16 -10.45 10.40
C LEU A 473 -8.94 -11.23 10.83
N ILE A 474 -9.09 -12.29 11.60
CA ILE A 474 -7.98 -13.12 12.06
C ILE A 474 -7.38 -13.88 10.88
N PHE A 475 -8.19 -14.48 10.00
CA PHE A 475 -7.74 -15.27 8.86
C PHE A 475 -7.31 -14.43 7.66
N GLU A 476 -8.02 -13.34 7.37
CA GLU A 476 -7.70 -12.43 6.27
C GLU A 476 -6.43 -11.59 6.54
N LEU A 477 -6.07 -11.42 7.83
CA LEU A 477 -4.84 -10.73 8.23
C LEU A 477 -3.59 -11.64 8.18
N ASP A 478 -3.73 -12.94 7.92
CA ASP A 478 -2.61 -13.85 7.68
C ASP A 478 -1.89 -13.52 6.35
N SER A 479 -1.41 -12.28 6.30
CA SER A 479 -0.64 -11.76 5.18
C SER A 479 0.84 -11.76 5.54
N TRP A 480 1.51 -12.89 5.36
CA TRP A 480 2.96 -12.99 5.53
C TRP A 480 3.74 -11.84 4.90
N PRO A 481 3.44 -11.36 3.67
CA PRO A 481 4.13 -10.21 3.09
C PRO A 481 4.00 -8.93 3.91
N VAL A 482 2.82 -8.67 4.50
CA VAL A 482 2.60 -7.49 5.37
C VAL A 482 3.37 -7.63 6.68
N VAL A 483 3.30 -8.81 7.29
CA VAL A 483 4.04 -9.13 8.54
C VAL A 483 5.54 -9.01 8.31
N ILE A 484 6.07 -9.55 7.20
CA ILE A 484 7.48 -9.41 6.82
C ILE A 484 7.84 -7.93 6.62
N ALA A 485 7.05 -7.17 5.87
CA ALA A 485 7.32 -5.76 5.60
C ALA A 485 7.35 -4.94 6.90
N ALA A 486 6.37 -5.15 7.79
CA ALA A 486 6.28 -4.47 9.08
C ALA A 486 7.44 -4.89 10.00
N THR A 487 7.79 -6.18 10.03
CA THR A 487 8.91 -6.69 10.82
C THR A 487 10.25 -6.15 10.33
N VAL A 488 10.47 -6.10 9.02
CA VAL A 488 11.69 -5.50 8.45
C VAL A 488 11.77 -4.02 8.78
N ALA A 489 10.67 -3.26 8.65
CA ALA A 489 10.63 -1.84 9.03
C ALA A 489 10.92 -1.65 10.53
N ALA A 490 10.36 -2.51 11.39
CA ALA A 490 10.60 -2.51 12.82
C ALA A 490 12.07 -2.86 13.16
N ALA A 491 12.63 -3.88 12.52
CA ALA A 491 14.05 -4.27 12.71
C ALA A 491 15.01 -3.16 12.27
N MET A 492 14.77 -2.51 11.14
CA MET A 492 15.56 -1.36 10.68
C MET A 492 15.48 -0.19 11.67
N THR A 493 14.28 0.10 12.19
CA THR A 493 14.05 1.15 13.19
C THR A 493 14.74 0.81 14.52
N GLY A 494 14.62 -0.43 14.98
CA GLY A 494 15.32 -0.94 16.19
C GLY A 494 16.84 -0.87 16.05
N THR A 495 17.38 -1.23 14.89
CA THR A 495 18.82 -1.08 14.58
C THR A 495 19.25 0.39 14.65
N ALA A 496 18.43 1.32 14.14
CA ALA A 496 18.71 2.75 14.24
C ALA A 496 18.76 3.21 15.71
N ILE A 497 17.86 2.73 16.57
CA ILE A 497 17.88 3.03 18.02
C ILE A 497 19.17 2.51 18.66
N MET A 498 19.59 1.30 18.33
CA MET A 498 20.84 0.72 18.87
C MET A 498 22.10 1.47 18.40
N LEU A 499 22.06 2.00 17.20
CA LEU A 499 23.15 2.80 16.65
C LEU A 499 23.18 4.23 17.21
N ALA A 500 22.09 4.75 17.75
CA ALA A 500 22.03 6.06 18.37
C ALA A 500 22.85 6.08 19.68
N ARG A 501 23.82 7.00 19.78
CA ARG A 501 24.63 7.21 21.02
C ARG A 501 24.36 8.57 21.63
N PRO A 502 24.32 8.65 22.98
CA PRO A 502 24.27 9.95 23.68
C PRO A 502 25.49 10.81 23.34
N GLY A 503 25.30 12.12 23.19
CA GLY A 503 26.38 13.09 23.08
C GLY A 503 27.10 13.17 21.73
N THR A 504 26.60 12.54 20.67
CA THR A 504 27.15 12.70 19.31
C THR A 504 26.70 14.03 18.70
N HIS A 505 27.67 14.73 18.05
CA HIS A 505 27.38 15.95 17.32
C HIS A 505 26.52 15.65 16.09
N ALA A 506 25.76 16.65 15.63
CA ALA A 506 25.02 16.57 14.38
C ALA A 506 25.96 16.20 13.21
N PRO A 507 25.49 15.45 12.22
CA PRO A 507 26.32 15.04 11.09
C PRO A 507 26.77 16.28 10.30
N THR A 508 28.06 16.34 9.98
CA THR A 508 28.68 17.46 9.25
C THR A 508 28.08 17.74 7.89
N TRP A 509 27.48 16.74 7.24
CA TRP A 509 26.80 16.89 5.95
C TRP A 509 25.43 17.58 6.04
N LEU A 510 24.86 17.74 7.24
CA LEU A 510 23.57 18.38 7.45
C LEU A 510 23.72 19.88 7.79
N PHE A 511 24.87 20.27 8.31
CA PHE A 511 25.15 21.63 8.77
C PHE A 511 26.40 22.18 8.10
N ASP A 512 26.41 23.50 7.86
CA ASP A 512 27.57 24.21 7.42
C ASP A 512 28.61 24.25 8.57
N GLU A 513 29.85 23.85 8.29
CA GLU A 513 30.94 23.80 9.27
C GLU A 513 31.24 25.16 9.95
N SER A 514 30.77 26.27 9.34
CA SER A 514 30.97 27.61 9.83
C SER A 514 30.11 28.00 11.06
N LYS A 515 29.11 27.20 11.42
CA LYS A 515 28.21 27.44 12.57
C LYS A 515 28.11 26.21 13.45
N PRO A 516 29.00 26.06 14.44
CA PRO A 516 28.87 24.97 15.40
C PRO A 516 27.54 25.10 16.16
N THR A 517 26.66 24.13 15.98
CA THR A 517 25.42 24.04 16.76
C THR A 517 25.79 23.76 18.22
N GLN A 518 25.57 24.74 19.10
CA GLN A 518 25.83 24.63 20.53
C GLN A 518 24.84 23.71 21.27
N THR A 519 23.79 23.28 20.63
CA THR A 519 22.79 22.39 21.25
C THR A 519 23.21 20.95 21.09
N PRO A 520 23.34 20.18 22.20
CA PRO A 520 23.63 18.77 22.12
C PRO A 520 22.52 18.06 21.30
N TRP A 521 22.93 17.19 20.38
CA TRP A 521 21.99 16.39 19.59
C TRP A 521 21.16 15.53 20.53
N PRO A 522 19.83 15.66 20.55
CA PRO A 522 18.98 14.92 21.47
C PRO A 522 19.08 13.42 21.21
N THR A 523 19.28 12.62 22.24
CA THR A 523 19.51 11.20 22.16
C THR A 523 18.37 10.38 22.71
N ALA A 524 18.13 9.21 22.08
CA ALA A 524 17.07 8.29 22.44
C ALA A 524 17.45 7.25 23.52
N SER A 525 18.65 7.36 24.13
CA SER A 525 19.21 6.30 24.99
C SER A 525 18.36 5.92 26.22
N GLY A 526 17.62 6.87 26.78
CA GLY A 526 16.69 6.57 27.90
C GLY A 526 15.41 5.86 27.49
N THR A 527 15.02 5.93 26.20
CA THR A 527 13.73 5.43 25.71
C THR A 527 13.76 3.95 25.35
N LEU A 528 14.93 3.36 25.08
CA LEU A 528 15.05 1.92 24.77
C LEU A 528 14.64 1.05 25.97
N HIS A 529 15.15 1.35 27.17
CA HIS A 529 14.80 0.61 28.38
C HIS A 529 13.31 0.74 28.72
N GLN A 530 12.75 1.94 28.56
CA GLN A 530 11.32 2.17 28.76
C GLN A 530 10.47 1.37 27.76
N MET A 531 10.87 1.36 26.48
CA MET A 531 10.21 0.61 25.43
C MET A 531 10.21 -0.90 25.74
N LEU A 532 11.39 -1.45 26.08
CA LEU A 532 11.51 -2.88 26.39
C LEU A 532 10.72 -3.24 27.65
N LEU A 533 10.78 -2.40 28.69
CA LEU A 533 10.03 -2.61 29.93
C LEU A 533 8.53 -2.58 29.70
N ILE A 534 8.02 -1.59 28.96
CA ILE A 534 6.58 -1.46 28.66
C ILE A 534 6.12 -2.64 27.82
N GLY A 535 6.89 -3.04 26.79
CA GLY A 535 6.59 -4.21 25.99
C GLY A 535 6.54 -5.50 26.81
N ALA A 536 7.54 -5.71 27.67
CA ALA A 536 7.59 -6.88 28.53
C ALA A 536 6.41 -6.93 29.51
N VAL A 537 6.10 -5.81 30.16
CA VAL A 537 4.95 -5.72 31.08
C VAL A 537 3.64 -5.97 30.36
N CYS A 538 3.41 -5.34 29.21
CA CYS A 538 2.17 -5.53 28.44
C CYS A 538 2.01 -6.98 27.96
N GLY A 539 3.06 -7.60 27.46
CA GLY A 539 3.03 -8.99 27.00
C GLY A 539 2.75 -9.97 28.15
N THR A 540 3.41 -9.76 29.31
CA THR A 540 3.17 -10.58 30.52
C THR A 540 1.75 -10.37 31.07
N CYS A 541 1.27 -9.12 31.12
CA CYS A 541 -0.09 -8.82 31.55
C CYS A 541 -1.15 -9.44 30.63
N ALA A 542 -0.91 -9.49 29.33
CA ALA A 542 -1.81 -10.12 28.37
C ALA A 542 -1.89 -11.66 28.56
N LEU A 543 -0.84 -12.30 29.06
CA LEU A 543 -0.84 -13.74 29.39
C LEU A 543 -1.72 -14.08 30.56
N ILE A 544 -1.91 -13.18 31.55
CA ILE A 544 -2.69 -13.46 32.74
C ILE A 544 -4.15 -13.84 32.44
N PRO A 545 -4.94 -12.98 31.75
CA PRO A 545 -6.31 -13.32 31.40
C PRO A 545 -6.39 -14.51 30.45
N TYR A 546 -5.41 -14.64 29.52
CA TYR A 546 -5.32 -15.80 28.65
C TYR A 546 -5.13 -17.11 29.46
N ALA A 547 -4.19 -17.15 30.41
CA ALA A 547 -3.94 -18.32 31.26
C ALA A 547 -5.16 -18.67 32.11
N VAL A 548 -5.86 -17.66 32.65
CA VAL A 548 -7.12 -17.87 33.38
C VAL A 548 -8.20 -18.49 32.50
N TYR A 549 -8.32 -17.99 31.27
CA TYR A 549 -9.25 -18.55 30.29
C TYR A 549 -8.88 -19.99 29.91
N ARG A 550 -7.60 -20.27 29.61
CA ARG A 550 -7.10 -21.61 29.23
C ARG A 550 -7.36 -22.65 30.33
N ASN A 551 -7.14 -22.28 31.62
CA ASN A 551 -7.42 -23.18 32.77
C ASN A 551 -8.92 -23.52 32.97
N ARG A 552 -9.82 -22.74 32.38
CA ARG A 552 -11.26 -22.97 32.38
C ARG A 552 -11.76 -23.68 31.13
N ALA A 553 -10.98 -23.67 30.08
CA ALA A 553 -11.32 -24.34 28.82
C ALA A 553 -11.23 -25.85 28.98
N PRO A 554 -12.07 -26.64 28.30
CA PRO A 554 -11.99 -28.09 28.33
C PRO A 554 -10.63 -28.60 27.84
N ASN A 555 -10.13 -29.68 28.42
CA ASN A 555 -8.87 -30.29 28.01
C ASN A 555 -8.97 -30.94 26.63
N ASP A 556 -10.12 -31.52 26.30
CA ASP A 556 -10.41 -32.05 24.99
C ASP A 556 -10.86 -30.91 24.07
N LEU A 557 -9.91 -30.32 23.36
CA LEU A 557 -10.19 -29.28 22.40
C LEU A 557 -10.86 -29.90 21.16
N ASN A 558 -12.15 -29.73 21.07
CA ASN A 558 -12.84 -29.90 19.79
C ASN A 558 -12.53 -28.67 18.89
N ALA A 559 -12.88 -28.74 17.61
CA ALA A 559 -12.56 -27.66 16.67
C ALA A 559 -13.09 -26.30 17.11
N THR A 560 -14.34 -26.22 17.58
CA THR A 560 -14.94 -24.96 18.05
C THR A 560 -14.19 -24.37 19.22
N SER A 561 -13.78 -25.17 20.21
CA SER A 561 -12.98 -24.69 21.35
C SER A 561 -11.57 -24.31 20.94
N LEU A 562 -10.97 -24.98 19.94
CA LEU A 562 -9.68 -24.61 19.37
C LEU A 562 -9.75 -23.25 18.65
N PHE A 563 -10.78 -23.05 17.80
CA PHE A 563 -10.97 -21.76 17.12
C PHE A 563 -11.18 -20.62 18.14
N THR A 564 -12.03 -20.83 19.15
CA THR A 564 -12.23 -19.83 20.20
C THR A 564 -10.94 -19.56 20.98
N LEU A 565 -10.11 -20.58 21.24
CA LEU A 565 -8.82 -20.43 21.88
C LEU A 565 -7.85 -19.61 21.03
N LEU A 566 -7.77 -19.88 19.71
CA LEU A 566 -6.96 -19.13 18.79
C LEU A 566 -7.45 -17.68 18.67
N GLU A 567 -8.75 -17.46 18.57
CA GLU A 567 -9.35 -16.13 18.54
C GLU A 567 -9.00 -15.34 19.81
N VAL A 568 -9.27 -15.92 20.99
CA VAL A 568 -8.95 -15.30 22.29
C VAL A 568 -7.45 -14.98 22.39
N SER A 569 -6.59 -15.91 21.98
CA SER A 569 -5.14 -15.70 22.03
C SER A 569 -4.70 -14.58 21.10
N THR A 570 -5.24 -14.53 19.89
CA THR A 570 -4.90 -13.48 18.91
C THR A 570 -5.33 -12.11 19.41
N TRP A 571 -6.54 -11.98 19.93
CA TRP A 571 -7.01 -10.73 20.54
C TRP A 571 -6.21 -10.32 21.78
N CYS A 572 -5.87 -11.26 22.67
CA CYS A 572 -5.05 -10.96 23.86
C CYS A 572 -3.66 -10.43 23.47
N GLY A 573 -2.98 -11.13 22.58
CA GLY A 573 -1.64 -10.70 22.14
C GLY A 573 -1.67 -9.34 21.43
N ALA A 574 -2.63 -9.13 20.52
CA ALA A 574 -2.74 -7.91 19.76
C ALA A 574 -3.14 -6.70 20.63
N THR A 575 -4.12 -6.86 21.53
CA THR A 575 -4.53 -5.77 22.43
C THR A 575 -3.48 -5.45 23.48
N GLY A 576 -2.71 -6.44 23.95
CA GLY A 576 -1.54 -6.22 24.78
C GLY A 576 -0.48 -5.37 24.07
N GLY A 577 -0.20 -5.68 22.79
CA GLY A 577 0.67 -4.85 21.94
C GLY A 577 0.12 -3.44 21.74
N ALA A 578 -1.17 -3.30 21.47
CA ALA A 578 -1.85 -2.02 21.29
C ALA A 578 -1.79 -1.14 22.56
N ALA A 579 -1.91 -1.74 23.74
CA ALA A 579 -1.75 -1.04 25.02
C ALA A 579 -0.35 -0.41 25.17
N ALA A 580 0.70 -1.09 24.73
CA ALA A 580 2.06 -0.54 24.70
C ALA A 580 2.16 0.67 23.76
N VAL A 581 1.48 0.63 22.59
CA VAL A 581 1.44 1.77 21.66
C VAL A 581 0.78 2.97 22.30
N VAL A 582 -0.40 2.80 22.93
CA VAL A 582 -1.13 3.89 23.60
C VAL A 582 -0.26 4.51 24.70
N ALA A 583 0.34 3.67 25.54
CA ALA A 583 1.18 4.14 26.65
C ALA A 583 2.34 5.00 26.15
N LEU A 584 3.04 4.57 25.10
CA LEU A 584 4.19 5.32 24.57
C LEU A 584 3.78 6.56 23.77
N ILE A 585 2.64 6.56 23.08
CA ILE A 585 2.10 7.77 22.48
C ILE A 585 1.85 8.85 23.54
N LEU A 586 1.28 8.47 24.69
CA LEU A 586 0.99 9.40 25.78
C LEU A 586 2.25 9.93 26.47
N CYS A 587 3.35 9.18 26.48
CA CYS A 587 4.54 9.49 27.28
C CYS A 587 5.66 10.15 26.48
N VAL A 588 5.85 9.78 25.24
CA VAL A 588 7.02 10.22 24.45
C VAL A 588 6.58 11.10 23.29
N PRO A 589 6.90 12.39 23.32
CA PRO A 589 6.58 13.28 22.22
C PRO A 589 7.22 12.81 20.90
N ARG A 590 6.48 12.95 19.80
CA ARG A 590 6.94 12.72 18.42
C ARG A 590 7.42 11.31 18.07
N ARG A 591 7.99 10.56 19.02
CA ARG A 591 8.58 9.23 18.84
C ARG A 591 7.67 8.10 19.34
N GLY A 592 6.61 8.46 20.07
CA GLY A 592 5.78 7.51 20.81
C GLY A 592 5.13 6.44 19.93
N VAL A 593 4.76 6.76 18.69
CA VAL A 593 4.15 5.78 17.78
C VAL A 593 5.18 4.72 17.36
N ALA A 594 6.35 5.14 16.87
CA ALA A 594 7.39 4.20 16.43
C ALA A 594 7.92 3.35 17.58
N LEU A 595 8.20 3.98 18.73
CA LEU A 595 8.62 3.26 19.94
C LEU A 595 7.51 2.35 20.48
N GLY A 596 6.24 2.78 20.38
CA GLY A 596 5.08 2.00 20.74
C GLY A 596 4.90 0.78 19.86
N MET A 597 5.07 0.91 18.56
CA MET A 597 5.02 -0.23 17.64
C MET A 597 6.14 -1.24 17.93
N LEU A 598 7.35 -0.77 18.26
CA LEU A 598 8.44 -1.66 18.68
C LEU A 598 8.15 -2.33 20.03
N ALA A 599 7.66 -1.58 21.02
CA ALA A 599 7.27 -2.13 22.31
C ALA A 599 6.14 -3.14 22.18
N GLY A 600 5.15 -2.84 21.34
CA GLY A 600 4.04 -3.75 21.03
C GLY A 600 4.52 -5.02 20.34
N THR A 601 5.50 -4.93 19.42
CA THR A 601 6.13 -6.13 18.83
C THR A 601 6.81 -6.98 19.91
N VAL A 602 7.51 -6.36 20.88
CA VAL A 602 8.11 -7.06 22.02
C VAL A 602 7.01 -7.72 22.89
N ALA A 603 5.89 -7.00 23.13
CA ALA A 603 4.76 -7.55 23.87
C ALA A 603 4.15 -8.78 23.18
N VAL A 604 3.96 -8.71 21.87
CA VAL A 604 3.46 -9.84 21.09
C VAL A 604 4.42 -11.03 21.15
N LEU A 605 5.72 -10.81 20.99
CA LEU A 605 6.72 -11.89 21.07
C LEU A 605 6.71 -12.57 22.45
N ILE A 606 6.64 -11.79 23.53
CA ILE A 606 6.55 -12.33 24.89
C ILE A 606 5.25 -13.12 25.08
N PHE A 607 4.14 -12.58 24.57
CA PHE A 607 2.86 -13.25 24.60
C PHE A 607 2.89 -14.60 23.85
N VAL A 608 3.43 -14.63 22.63
CA VAL A 608 3.51 -15.86 21.81
C VAL A 608 4.42 -16.89 22.47
N ILE A 609 5.55 -16.47 23.04
CA ILE A 609 6.43 -17.38 23.80
C ILE A 609 5.68 -17.92 25.04
N GLY A 610 4.99 -17.08 25.79
CA GLY A 610 4.18 -17.49 26.94
C GLY A 610 3.02 -18.40 26.56
N PHE A 611 2.36 -18.11 25.45
CA PHE A 611 1.33 -18.99 24.86
C PHE A 611 1.89 -20.39 24.58
N TRP A 612 3.05 -20.44 23.90
CA TRP A 612 3.73 -21.71 23.61
C TRP A 612 4.06 -22.49 24.90
N VAL A 613 4.59 -21.81 25.92
CA VAL A 613 4.91 -22.44 27.21
C VAL A 613 3.67 -22.96 27.93
N ILE A 614 2.58 -22.19 27.94
CA ILE A 614 1.31 -22.59 28.62
C ILE A 614 0.71 -23.83 27.94
N ASN A 615 0.73 -23.89 26.62
CA ASN A 615 0.12 -24.99 25.88
C ASN A 615 1.07 -26.20 25.71
N ALA A 616 2.39 -26.03 25.86
CA ALA A 616 3.34 -27.14 25.81
C ALA A 616 3.19 -28.11 27.00
N ALA A 617 2.60 -27.64 28.12
CA ALA A 617 2.37 -28.48 29.29
C ALA A 617 1.21 -29.48 29.10
N ASP A 618 0.35 -29.30 28.11
CA ASP A 618 -0.88 -30.06 27.88
C ASP A 618 -0.75 -31.18 26.84
N ASP A 619 0.44 -31.68 26.53
CA ASP A 619 0.73 -32.72 25.50
C ASP A 619 0.12 -32.44 24.12
N ALA A 620 -0.48 -31.27 23.90
CA ALA A 620 -0.96 -30.86 22.59
C ALA A 620 0.26 -30.70 21.65
N PRO A 621 0.28 -31.36 20.47
CA PRO A 621 1.38 -31.23 19.54
C PRO A 621 1.44 -29.80 19.00
N THR A 622 2.04 -28.91 19.77
CA THR A 622 2.31 -27.51 19.40
C THR A 622 3.39 -27.51 18.34
N HIS A 623 2.99 -27.91 17.15
CA HIS A 623 3.89 -27.89 16.02
C HIS A 623 4.32 -26.44 15.75
N LEU A 624 5.58 -26.24 15.47
CA LEU A 624 6.19 -24.94 15.12
C LEU A 624 5.35 -24.16 14.10
N ARG A 625 4.62 -24.86 13.24
CA ARG A 625 3.69 -24.26 12.26
C ARG A 625 2.52 -23.51 12.91
N VAL A 626 1.90 -24.09 13.96
CA VAL A 626 0.76 -23.46 14.66
C VAL A 626 1.26 -22.19 15.35
N VAL A 627 2.42 -22.25 15.99
CA VAL A 627 3.03 -21.08 16.64
C VAL A 627 3.41 -20.01 15.61
N ALA A 628 3.91 -20.40 14.46
CA ALA A 628 4.26 -19.46 13.37
C ALA A 628 3.02 -18.80 12.77
N SER A 629 1.97 -19.56 12.48
CA SER A 629 0.69 -19.01 12.00
C SER A 629 0.11 -18.03 13.04
N MET A 630 0.01 -18.47 14.30
CA MET A 630 -0.47 -17.61 15.38
C MET A 630 0.36 -16.34 15.54
N LEU A 631 1.69 -16.41 15.38
CA LEU A 631 2.55 -15.22 15.42
C LEU A 631 2.18 -14.24 14.29
N ALA A 632 1.90 -14.73 13.09
CA ALA A 632 1.48 -13.90 11.97
C ALA A 632 0.12 -13.23 12.23
N ASP A 633 -0.87 -13.99 12.75
CA ASP A 633 -2.20 -13.49 13.07
C ASP A 633 -2.14 -12.40 14.15
N VAL A 634 -1.42 -12.67 15.25
CA VAL A 634 -1.27 -11.71 16.35
C VAL A 634 -0.53 -10.47 15.89
N LEU A 635 0.55 -10.60 15.11
CA LEU A 635 1.27 -9.44 14.56
C LEU A 635 0.40 -8.66 13.57
N GLY A 636 -0.33 -9.35 12.68
CA GLY A 636 -1.22 -8.72 11.72
C GLY A 636 -2.30 -7.88 12.41
N LEU A 637 -3.00 -8.46 13.36
CA LEU A 637 -4.02 -7.76 14.15
C LEU A 637 -3.42 -6.64 15.01
N PHE A 638 -2.26 -6.86 15.63
CA PHE A 638 -1.55 -5.83 16.38
C PHE A 638 -1.15 -4.65 15.48
N PHE A 639 -0.61 -4.88 14.29
CA PHE A 639 -0.26 -3.81 13.36
C PHE A 639 -1.50 -3.04 12.90
N LEU A 640 -2.63 -3.72 12.70
CA LEU A 640 -3.90 -3.06 12.41
C LEU A 640 -4.34 -2.15 13.56
N LEU A 641 -4.39 -2.67 14.77
CA LEU A 641 -4.78 -1.89 15.96
C LEU A 641 -3.81 -0.73 16.21
N GLY A 642 -2.51 -0.97 16.15
CA GLY A 642 -1.49 0.06 16.28
C GLY A 642 -1.62 1.15 15.21
N THR A 643 -1.98 0.78 13.99
CA THR A 643 -2.25 1.73 12.90
C THR A 643 -3.50 2.57 13.19
N ILE A 644 -4.59 1.97 13.67
CA ILE A 644 -5.81 2.70 14.06
C ILE A 644 -5.54 3.68 15.22
N ILE A 645 -4.65 3.31 16.12
CA ILE A 645 -4.29 4.12 17.30
C ILE A 645 -3.29 5.25 16.96
N ALA A 646 -2.45 5.08 15.95
CA ALA A 646 -1.38 6.02 15.60
C ALA A 646 -1.84 7.50 15.45
N PRO A 647 -3.00 7.82 14.87
CA PRO A 647 -3.50 9.20 14.79
C PRO A 647 -3.69 9.92 16.12
N LEU A 648 -3.82 9.18 17.24
CA LEU A 648 -3.89 9.79 18.58
C LEU A 648 -2.64 10.65 18.87
N ALA A 649 -1.50 10.37 18.25
CA ALA A 649 -0.29 11.17 18.39
C ALA A 649 -0.41 12.60 17.80
N LEU A 650 -1.44 12.88 16.99
CA LEU A 650 -1.75 14.22 16.49
C LEU A 650 -2.43 15.09 17.56
N ILE A 651 -3.00 14.48 18.58
CA ILE A 651 -3.67 15.21 19.66
C ILE A 651 -2.62 15.84 20.58
N PRO A 652 -2.69 17.15 20.88
CA PRO A 652 -1.78 17.78 21.83
C PRO A 652 -1.80 17.08 23.19
N ARG A 653 -0.63 16.89 23.76
CA ARG A 653 -0.52 16.16 25.03
C ARG A 653 -0.92 17.01 26.22
N LEU A 654 -1.83 16.45 27.00
CA LEU A 654 -2.34 17.09 28.20
C LEU A 654 -1.63 16.59 29.48
N LEU A 655 -0.84 15.51 29.40
CA LEU A 655 -0.32 14.82 30.59
C LEU A 655 1.18 14.57 30.46
N ASP A 656 1.93 14.98 31.48
CA ASP A 656 3.33 14.60 31.68
C ASP A 656 3.39 13.36 32.61
N TRP A 657 3.67 12.20 32.02
CA TRP A 657 3.68 10.94 32.74
C TRP A 657 5.09 10.52 33.16
N ARG A 658 5.27 10.26 34.44
CA ARG A 658 6.51 9.66 34.93
C ARG A 658 6.57 8.16 34.59
N THR A 659 7.77 7.63 34.37
CA THR A 659 7.99 6.23 33.92
C THR A 659 7.19 5.19 34.73
N GLY A 660 7.17 5.29 36.07
CA GLY A 660 6.42 4.33 36.90
C GLY A 660 4.91 4.38 36.67
N ARG A 661 4.33 5.56 36.49
CA ARG A 661 2.90 5.70 36.18
C ARG A 661 2.58 5.18 34.78
N THR A 662 3.50 5.36 33.84
CA THR A 662 3.37 4.82 32.48
C THR A 662 3.32 3.30 32.48
N VAL A 663 4.23 2.65 33.18
CA VAL A 663 4.25 1.18 33.28
C VAL A 663 3.00 0.66 33.94
N ALA A 664 2.55 1.26 35.03
CA ALA A 664 1.32 0.88 35.71
C ALA A 664 0.09 1.08 34.80
N PHE A 665 0.01 2.20 34.09
CA PHE A 665 -1.06 2.47 33.13
C PHE A 665 -1.06 1.45 32.00
N ALA A 666 0.11 1.15 31.41
CA ALA A 666 0.25 0.16 30.34
C ALA A 666 -0.19 -1.23 30.79
N ALA A 667 0.21 -1.65 32.00
CA ALA A 667 -0.23 -2.93 32.57
C ALA A 667 -1.73 -2.98 32.82
N ALA A 668 -2.31 -1.93 33.41
CA ALA A 668 -3.74 -1.84 33.65
C ALA A 668 -4.53 -1.85 32.33
N LEU A 669 -4.07 -1.09 31.33
CA LEU A 669 -4.69 -1.04 30.01
C LEU A 669 -4.61 -2.42 29.31
N ALA A 670 -3.45 -3.08 29.34
CA ALA A 670 -3.30 -4.41 28.76
C ALA A 670 -4.23 -5.43 29.42
N LEU A 671 -4.29 -5.48 30.75
CA LEU A 671 -5.19 -6.37 31.48
C LEU A 671 -6.66 -6.09 31.15
N THR A 672 -7.07 -4.82 31.16
CA THR A 672 -8.46 -4.44 30.92
C THR A 672 -8.88 -4.76 29.50
N THR A 673 -8.03 -4.43 28.50
CA THR A 673 -8.34 -4.68 27.08
C THR A 673 -8.35 -6.17 26.78
N CYS A 674 -7.42 -6.95 27.33
CA CYS A 674 -7.40 -8.40 27.15
C CYS A 674 -8.58 -9.09 27.83
N THR A 675 -8.96 -8.67 29.04
CA THR A 675 -10.15 -9.19 29.73
C THR A 675 -11.42 -8.83 28.94
N GLY A 676 -11.52 -7.61 28.45
CA GLY A 676 -12.62 -7.17 27.58
C GLY A 676 -12.68 -7.97 26.28
N ALA A 677 -11.54 -8.24 25.63
CA ALA A 677 -11.46 -9.05 24.43
C ALA A 677 -11.97 -10.48 24.67
N ILE A 678 -11.57 -11.12 25.79
CA ILE A 678 -12.07 -12.44 26.19
C ILE A 678 -13.58 -12.40 26.39
N LEU A 679 -14.09 -11.42 27.12
CA LEU A 679 -15.52 -11.28 27.37
C LEU A 679 -16.29 -11.16 26.06
N VAL A 680 -15.85 -10.30 25.15
CA VAL A 680 -16.49 -10.12 23.83
C VAL A 680 -16.42 -11.42 23.01
N SER A 681 -15.30 -12.12 23.02
CA SER A 681 -15.12 -13.37 22.26
C SER A 681 -16.02 -14.51 22.82
N THR A 682 -16.26 -14.55 24.12
CA THR A 682 -17.01 -15.63 24.76
C THR A 682 -18.51 -15.36 24.92
N THR A 683 -18.94 -14.09 24.95
CA THR A 683 -20.35 -13.67 25.06
C THR A 683 -21.01 -13.35 23.72
N ALA A 684 -20.24 -13.05 22.69
CA ALA A 684 -20.80 -12.92 21.36
C ALA A 684 -21.40 -14.28 20.98
N GLU A 685 -22.66 -14.28 20.53
CA GLU A 685 -23.24 -15.49 19.96
C GLU A 685 -22.24 -16.06 18.98
N PRO A 686 -21.79 -17.31 19.17
CA PRO A 686 -20.89 -17.89 18.20
C PRO A 686 -21.63 -17.83 16.88
N VAL A 687 -21.08 -17.19 15.88
CA VAL A 687 -21.43 -17.48 14.49
C VAL A 687 -21.23 -18.98 14.42
N THR A 688 -22.31 -19.71 14.36
CA THR A 688 -22.22 -21.16 14.39
C THR A 688 -21.44 -21.54 13.16
N GLU A 689 -20.52 -22.48 13.26
CA GLU A 689 -19.84 -23.05 12.09
C GLU A 689 -20.87 -23.48 11.02
N ALA A 690 -22.10 -23.74 11.42
CA ALA A 690 -23.27 -23.96 10.56
C ALA A 690 -23.55 -22.74 9.67
N ASP A 691 -23.54 -21.53 10.23
CA ASP A 691 -23.78 -20.29 9.48
C ASP A 691 -22.64 -20.02 8.47
N LEU A 692 -21.42 -20.45 8.82
CA LEU A 692 -20.24 -20.30 7.97
C LEU A 692 -20.21 -21.31 6.82
N ILE A 693 -20.68 -22.52 7.04
CA ILE A 693 -20.46 -23.65 6.11
C ILE A 693 -21.73 -24.04 5.36
N LEU A 694 -22.88 -24.02 6.01
CA LEU A 694 -24.10 -24.63 5.50
C LEU A 694 -25.28 -23.66 5.32
N GLY A 695 -25.20 -22.41 5.80
CA GLY A 695 -26.33 -21.49 5.83
C GLY A 695 -27.45 -21.99 6.77
N ASP A 696 -28.67 -21.48 6.65
CA ASP A 696 -29.84 -21.78 7.47
C ASP A 696 -30.48 -23.17 7.16
N ILE A 697 -29.68 -24.22 7.05
CA ILE A 697 -30.24 -25.56 6.93
C ILE A 697 -30.74 -26.04 8.29
N ALA A 698 -32.02 -25.90 8.56
CA ALA A 698 -32.64 -26.40 9.78
C ALA A 698 -32.50 -27.93 9.86
N PRO A 699 -31.94 -28.48 10.96
CA PRO A 699 -31.76 -29.90 11.12
C PRO A 699 -33.14 -30.62 11.21
N THR A 700 -33.42 -31.53 10.30
CA THR A 700 -34.67 -32.27 10.25
C THR A 700 -34.69 -33.59 11.05
N VAL A 701 -33.54 -34.03 11.62
CA VAL A 701 -33.35 -35.30 12.35
C VAL A 701 -32.24 -35.11 13.37
N PRO A 702 -32.11 -35.95 14.43
CA PRO A 702 -30.99 -35.89 15.34
C PRO A 702 -29.69 -36.17 14.61
N GLU A 703 -29.12 -35.10 14.08
CA GLU A 703 -27.97 -35.10 13.19
C GLU A 703 -26.67 -35.48 13.90
N SER A 704 -26.62 -35.34 15.23
CA SER A 704 -25.45 -35.70 16.02
C SER A 704 -25.03 -37.16 15.89
N LEU A 705 -26.01 -38.06 15.79
CA LEU A 705 -25.73 -39.48 15.56
C LEU A 705 -25.21 -39.75 14.15
N ALA A 706 -25.83 -39.13 13.14
CA ALA A 706 -25.38 -39.24 11.74
C ALA A 706 -23.98 -38.68 11.56
N ALA A 707 -23.72 -37.52 12.15
CA ALA A 707 -22.39 -36.89 12.15
C ALA A 707 -21.33 -37.75 12.86
N ARG A 708 -21.69 -38.36 14.01
CA ARG A 708 -20.79 -39.26 14.75
C ARG A 708 -20.42 -40.50 13.95
N MET A 709 -21.38 -41.12 13.31
CA MET A 709 -21.13 -42.28 12.44
C MET A 709 -20.26 -41.91 11.24
N TYR A 710 -20.58 -40.81 10.59
CA TYR A 710 -19.82 -40.33 9.44
C TYR A 710 -18.38 -39.98 9.79
N VAL A 711 -18.17 -39.15 10.79
CA VAL A 711 -16.83 -38.67 11.23
C VAL A 711 -15.92 -39.83 11.62
N ASN A 712 -16.46 -40.83 12.34
CA ASN A 712 -15.65 -41.95 12.84
C ASN A 712 -15.38 -43.05 11.80
N VAL A 713 -16.12 -43.11 10.72
CA VAL A 713 -15.96 -44.13 9.66
C VAL A 713 -15.54 -43.50 8.35
N THR A 714 -16.47 -43.02 7.56
CA THR A 714 -16.25 -42.50 6.22
C THR A 714 -15.37 -41.24 6.21
N GLY A 715 -15.73 -40.28 7.05
CA GLY A 715 -14.99 -39.04 7.19
C GLY A 715 -13.52 -39.23 7.64
N LYS A 716 -13.28 -40.20 8.52
CA LYS A 716 -11.92 -40.56 8.95
C LYS A 716 -11.10 -41.11 7.78
N ARG A 717 -11.65 -42.05 7.01
CA ARG A 717 -10.98 -42.65 5.84
C ARG A 717 -10.69 -41.61 4.76
N LEU A 718 -11.67 -40.74 4.47
CA LEU A 718 -11.50 -39.65 3.51
C LEU A 718 -10.42 -38.69 3.98
N SER A 719 -10.38 -38.36 5.28
CA SER A 719 -9.33 -37.52 5.86
C SER A 719 -7.93 -38.13 5.66
N GLU A 720 -7.77 -39.39 6.04
CA GLU A 720 -6.48 -40.10 5.93
C GLU A 720 -6.02 -40.16 4.47
N GLY A 721 -6.93 -40.48 3.52
CA GLY A 721 -6.60 -40.57 2.09
C GLY A 721 -6.25 -39.22 1.47
N LEU A 722 -7.01 -38.17 1.78
CA LEU A 722 -6.75 -36.82 1.29
C LEU A 722 -5.44 -36.24 1.86
N PHE A 723 -5.19 -36.37 3.16
CA PHE A 723 -3.93 -35.92 3.76
C PHE A 723 -2.71 -36.65 3.23
N HIS A 724 -2.81 -37.96 2.98
CA HIS A 724 -1.78 -38.73 2.33
C HIS A 724 -1.48 -38.20 0.93
N THR A 725 -2.53 -37.92 0.15
CA THR A 725 -2.41 -37.39 -1.21
C THR A 725 -1.76 -36.00 -1.23
N TYR A 726 -2.19 -35.10 -0.36
CA TYR A 726 -1.56 -33.77 -0.26
C TYR A 726 -0.13 -33.85 0.21
N GLY A 727 0.20 -34.80 1.08
CA GLY A 727 1.58 -35.09 1.48
C GLY A 727 2.45 -35.52 0.29
N ALA A 728 1.94 -36.41 -0.55
CA ALA A 728 2.60 -36.85 -1.77
C ALA A 728 2.77 -35.71 -2.80
N LEU A 729 1.73 -34.92 -3.02
CA LEU A 729 1.79 -33.74 -3.91
C LEU A 729 2.85 -32.73 -3.45
N LYS A 730 2.95 -32.45 -2.15
CA LYS A 730 3.97 -31.56 -1.59
C LYS A 730 5.41 -32.08 -1.77
N GLN A 731 5.59 -33.38 -1.84
CA GLN A 731 6.91 -33.99 -2.09
C GLN A 731 7.27 -33.95 -3.58
N ILE A 732 6.31 -34.14 -4.46
CA ILE A 732 6.52 -34.22 -5.91
C ILE A 732 6.60 -32.83 -6.56
N ALA A 733 5.82 -31.87 -6.13
CA ALA A 733 5.74 -30.54 -6.75
C ALA A 733 7.10 -29.82 -6.91
N PRO A 734 8.02 -29.86 -5.93
CA PRO A 734 9.35 -29.25 -6.10
C PRO A 734 10.25 -29.97 -7.11
N LEU A 735 9.94 -31.21 -7.46
CA LEU A 735 10.74 -32.01 -8.38
C LEU A 735 10.33 -31.80 -9.85
N ILE A 736 9.16 -31.23 -10.11
CA ILE A 736 8.63 -31.01 -11.47
C ILE A 736 9.59 -30.21 -12.36
N PRO A 737 10.26 -29.15 -11.91
CA PRO A 737 11.19 -28.39 -12.73
C PRO A 737 12.51 -29.09 -13.03
N THR A 738 12.92 -30.10 -12.25
CA THR A 738 14.28 -30.66 -12.26
C THR A 738 14.33 -32.17 -12.44
N GLY A 739 13.21 -32.86 -12.29
CA GLY A 739 13.14 -34.31 -12.34
C GLY A 739 12.94 -34.86 -13.76
N ASP A 740 13.16 -36.18 -13.95
CA ASP A 740 12.78 -36.84 -15.18
C ASP A 740 11.26 -36.86 -15.32
N SER A 741 10.75 -36.33 -16.42
CA SER A 741 9.32 -36.14 -16.63
C SER A 741 8.52 -37.45 -16.68
N SER A 742 9.13 -38.52 -17.21
CA SER A 742 8.52 -39.86 -17.31
C SER A 742 8.41 -40.52 -15.94
N ASP A 743 9.48 -40.44 -15.14
CA ASP A 743 9.51 -41.05 -13.80
C ASP A 743 8.56 -40.29 -12.85
N LEU A 744 8.47 -38.96 -12.99
CA LEU A 744 7.52 -38.13 -12.24
C LEU A 744 6.07 -38.43 -12.63
N ALA A 745 5.77 -38.56 -13.92
CA ALA A 745 4.44 -38.93 -14.40
C ALA A 745 4.01 -40.29 -13.85
N GLN A 746 4.90 -41.30 -13.87
CA GLN A 746 4.62 -42.60 -13.30
C GLN A 746 4.42 -42.53 -11.77
N SER A 747 5.24 -41.77 -11.08
CA SER A 747 5.11 -41.55 -9.64
C SER A 747 3.75 -40.91 -9.29
N ILE A 748 3.34 -39.84 -10.02
CA ILE A 748 2.06 -39.20 -9.83
C ILE A 748 0.89 -40.18 -10.05
N ARG A 749 0.95 -40.98 -11.10
CA ARG A 749 -0.09 -41.99 -11.37
C ARG A 749 -0.21 -43.01 -10.26
N SER A 750 0.91 -43.54 -9.77
CA SER A 750 0.91 -44.61 -8.76
C SER A 750 0.63 -44.11 -7.35
N THR A 751 1.18 -42.93 -6.95
CA THR A 751 1.10 -42.47 -5.57
C THR A 751 -0.04 -41.51 -5.31
N ILE A 752 -0.61 -40.90 -6.37
CA ILE A 752 -1.67 -39.89 -6.27
C ILE A 752 -2.95 -40.31 -7.00
N VAL A 753 -2.88 -40.53 -8.33
CA VAL A 753 -4.09 -40.77 -9.15
C VAL A 753 -4.77 -42.09 -8.77
N GLN A 754 -4.00 -43.15 -8.58
CA GLN A 754 -4.54 -44.47 -8.26
C GLN A 754 -5.20 -44.53 -6.88
N PRO A 755 -4.59 -43.98 -5.79
CA PRO A 755 -5.23 -43.88 -4.48
C PRO A 755 -6.45 -42.98 -4.49
N LEU A 756 -6.43 -41.82 -5.17
CA LEU A 756 -7.59 -40.93 -5.30
C LEU A 756 -8.73 -41.59 -6.07
N THR A 757 -8.44 -42.36 -7.10
CA THR A 757 -9.48 -43.07 -7.84
C THR A 757 -10.19 -44.13 -6.99
N ALA A 758 -9.41 -44.81 -6.13
CA ALA A 758 -9.97 -45.79 -5.18
C ALA A 758 -10.82 -45.03 -4.10
N LEU A 759 -10.32 -43.92 -3.61
CA LEU A 759 -11.01 -43.07 -2.62
C LEU A 759 -12.33 -42.50 -3.21
N ALA A 760 -12.31 -42.09 -4.48
CA ALA A 760 -13.49 -41.63 -5.20
C ALA A 760 -14.57 -42.73 -5.31
N ALA A 761 -14.16 -43.95 -5.66
CA ALA A 761 -15.08 -45.08 -5.75
C ALA A 761 -15.70 -45.37 -4.38
N GLU A 762 -14.95 -45.38 -3.30
CA GLU A 762 -15.46 -45.55 -1.94
C GLU A 762 -16.42 -44.41 -1.56
N ALA A 763 -16.05 -43.15 -1.78
CA ALA A 763 -16.89 -42.01 -1.49
C ALA A 763 -18.24 -42.05 -2.22
N GLN A 764 -18.25 -42.46 -3.49
CA GLN A 764 -19.49 -42.59 -4.30
C GLN A 764 -20.47 -43.66 -3.82
N THR A 765 -20.00 -44.65 -3.07
CA THR A 765 -20.90 -45.71 -2.54
C THR A 765 -21.67 -45.28 -1.28
N GLU A 766 -21.20 -44.22 -0.64
CA GLU A 766 -21.82 -43.69 0.58
C GLU A 766 -22.93 -42.68 0.24
N HIS A 767 -24.08 -42.87 0.85
CA HIS A 767 -25.24 -42.01 0.71
C HIS A 767 -25.72 -41.51 2.06
N PRO A 768 -25.09 -40.42 2.60
CA PRO A 768 -25.49 -39.89 3.90
C PRO A 768 -26.96 -39.48 3.92
N ARG A 769 -27.68 -39.88 4.97
CA ARG A 769 -29.12 -39.57 5.11
C ARG A 769 -29.36 -38.17 5.73
N SER A 770 -28.41 -37.63 6.45
CA SER A 770 -28.50 -36.30 7.04
C SER A 770 -28.14 -35.28 5.96
N PRO A 771 -28.93 -34.22 5.79
CA PRO A 771 -28.63 -33.16 4.81
C PRO A 771 -27.27 -32.51 5.08
N THR A 772 -26.94 -32.27 6.36
CA THR A 772 -25.67 -31.65 6.77
C THR A 772 -24.49 -32.56 6.43
N VAL A 773 -24.57 -33.85 6.77
CA VAL A 773 -23.54 -34.83 6.43
C VAL A 773 -23.43 -34.99 4.93
N ALA A 774 -24.53 -35.00 4.20
CA ALA A 774 -24.56 -35.10 2.75
C ALA A 774 -23.88 -33.92 2.06
N ALA A 775 -24.04 -32.69 2.58
CA ALA A 775 -23.39 -31.52 2.05
C ALA A 775 -21.86 -31.59 2.20
N VAL A 776 -21.37 -31.96 3.40
CA VAL A 776 -19.91 -32.10 3.64
C VAL A 776 -19.35 -33.30 2.82
N HIS A 777 -20.11 -34.36 2.66
CA HIS A 777 -19.73 -35.50 1.83
C HIS A 777 -19.62 -35.13 0.34
N ALA A 778 -20.56 -34.34 -0.17
CA ALA A 778 -20.54 -33.85 -1.54
C ALA A 778 -19.28 -33.00 -1.84
N ASP A 779 -18.83 -32.24 -0.85
CA ASP A 779 -17.55 -31.51 -0.96
C ASP A 779 -16.36 -32.44 -1.09
N ALA A 780 -16.31 -33.51 -0.28
CA ALA A 780 -15.27 -34.51 -0.42
C ALA A 780 -15.23 -35.11 -1.82
N ILE A 781 -16.41 -35.52 -2.35
CA ILE A 781 -16.52 -36.05 -3.72
C ILE A 781 -16.00 -35.05 -4.74
N THR A 782 -16.39 -33.79 -4.64
CA THR A 782 -15.97 -32.74 -5.57
C THR A 782 -14.46 -32.52 -5.49
N LEU A 783 -13.91 -32.44 -4.29
CA LEU A 783 -12.47 -32.28 -4.04
C LEU A 783 -11.68 -33.47 -4.62
N ILE A 784 -12.10 -34.68 -4.34
CA ILE A 784 -11.43 -35.90 -4.83
C ILE A 784 -11.50 -35.97 -6.37
N ALA A 785 -12.63 -35.63 -6.98
CA ALA A 785 -12.77 -35.58 -8.43
C ALA A 785 -11.82 -34.54 -9.06
N THR A 786 -11.77 -33.35 -8.51
CA THR A 786 -10.87 -32.28 -8.98
C THR A 786 -9.41 -32.68 -8.85
N LEU A 787 -9.00 -33.20 -7.69
CA LEU A 787 -7.65 -33.68 -7.47
C LEU A 787 -7.26 -34.81 -8.43
N THR A 788 -8.18 -35.75 -8.65
CA THR A 788 -7.94 -36.88 -9.56
C THR A 788 -7.78 -36.39 -11.00
N SER A 789 -8.65 -35.49 -11.46
CA SER A 789 -8.59 -34.90 -12.80
C SER A 789 -7.29 -34.15 -13.02
N ALA A 790 -7.01 -33.19 -12.15
CA ALA A 790 -5.83 -32.33 -12.26
C ALA A 790 -4.53 -33.14 -12.15
N SER A 791 -4.46 -34.12 -11.23
CA SER A 791 -3.26 -35.00 -11.10
C SER A 791 -3.07 -35.90 -12.32
N ARG A 792 -4.15 -36.41 -12.92
CA ARG A 792 -4.06 -37.17 -14.18
C ARG A 792 -3.58 -36.29 -15.32
N GLN A 793 -4.17 -35.12 -15.49
CA GLN A 793 -3.75 -34.13 -16.49
C GLN A 793 -2.28 -33.74 -16.33
N LEU A 794 -1.83 -33.52 -15.06
CA LEU A 794 -0.44 -33.26 -14.76
C LEU A 794 0.49 -34.42 -15.20
N ALA A 795 0.13 -35.66 -14.90
CA ALA A 795 0.92 -36.82 -15.30
C ALA A 795 0.99 -36.99 -16.82
N ASP A 796 -0.15 -36.80 -17.51
CA ASP A 796 -0.21 -36.92 -18.97
C ASP A 796 0.58 -35.78 -19.66
N ALA A 797 0.52 -34.56 -19.12
CA ALA A 797 1.26 -33.42 -19.64
C ALA A 797 2.77 -33.54 -19.42
N LEU A 798 3.20 -34.09 -18.27
CA LEU A 798 4.62 -34.37 -18.02
C LEU A 798 5.17 -35.40 -18.99
N GLU A 799 4.43 -36.49 -19.24
CA GLU A 799 4.82 -37.50 -20.21
C GLU A 799 4.89 -36.99 -21.65
N ALA A 800 3.96 -36.05 -21.98
CA ALA A 800 3.94 -35.40 -23.30
C ALA A 800 4.96 -34.24 -23.41
N ASN A 801 5.63 -33.85 -22.33
CA ASN A 801 6.49 -32.66 -22.23
C ASN A 801 5.74 -31.35 -22.60
N ASP A 802 4.44 -31.30 -22.34
CA ASP A 802 3.60 -30.12 -22.57
C ASP A 802 3.58 -29.22 -21.31
N TYR A 803 4.56 -28.34 -21.21
CA TYR A 803 4.76 -27.43 -20.07
C TYR A 803 3.59 -26.45 -19.86
N ARG A 804 2.81 -26.16 -20.90
CA ARG A 804 1.62 -25.32 -20.77
C ARG A 804 0.53 -26.04 -19.98
N THR A 805 0.22 -27.24 -20.38
CA THR A 805 -0.77 -28.08 -19.69
C THR A 805 -0.29 -28.47 -18.28
N VAL A 806 1.03 -28.63 -18.07
CA VAL A 806 1.62 -28.81 -16.72
C VAL A 806 1.27 -27.60 -15.84
N ALA A 807 1.46 -26.38 -16.33
CA ALA A 807 1.15 -25.16 -15.57
C ALA A 807 -0.37 -25.03 -15.28
N GLU A 808 -1.22 -25.39 -16.23
CA GLU A 808 -2.68 -25.38 -16.05
C GLU A 808 -3.11 -26.41 -14.98
N ALA A 809 -2.59 -27.63 -15.03
CA ALA A 809 -2.89 -28.67 -14.05
C ALA A 809 -2.37 -28.31 -12.65
N MET A 810 -1.19 -27.70 -12.55
CA MET A 810 -0.64 -27.23 -11.28
C MET A 810 -1.50 -26.10 -10.67
N ALA A 811 -2.01 -25.21 -11.49
CA ALA A 811 -2.94 -24.16 -11.03
C ALA A 811 -4.26 -24.76 -10.52
N GLU A 812 -4.78 -25.80 -11.16
CA GLU A 812 -5.97 -26.50 -10.70
C GLU A 812 -5.74 -27.25 -9.39
N LEU A 813 -4.55 -27.86 -9.21
CA LEU A 813 -4.14 -28.47 -7.95
C LEU A 813 -4.00 -27.44 -6.81
N ASP A 814 -3.45 -26.26 -7.09
CA ASP A 814 -3.35 -25.18 -6.10
C ASP A 814 -4.74 -24.68 -5.70
N GLN A 815 -5.65 -24.54 -6.65
CA GLN A 815 -7.06 -24.21 -6.39
C GLN A 815 -7.77 -25.26 -5.52
N SER A 816 -7.40 -26.53 -5.63
CA SER A 816 -7.99 -27.59 -4.80
C SER A 816 -7.70 -27.41 -3.31
N SER A 817 -6.68 -26.63 -2.93
CA SER A 817 -6.41 -26.29 -1.54
C SER A 817 -7.57 -25.55 -0.85
N VAL A 818 -8.24 -24.66 -1.57
CA VAL A 818 -9.43 -23.94 -1.08
C VAL A 818 -10.58 -24.92 -0.84
N MET A 819 -10.76 -25.90 -1.74
CA MET A 819 -11.77 -26.96 -1.55
C MET A 819 -11.43 -27.87 -0.38
N LEU A 820 -10.14 -28.14 -0.14
CA LEU A 820 -9.68 -28.89 1.02
C LEU A 820 -9.99 -28.17 2.31
N ASP A 821 -9.67 -26.88 2.40
CA ASP A 821 -9.93 -26.06 3.57
C ASP A 821 -11.42 -26.02 3.88
N ARG A 822 -12.26 -25.84 2.85
CA ARG A 822 -13.72 -25.89 2.96
C ARG A 822 -14.21 -27.23 3.50
N TRP A 823 -13.69 -28.32 2.99
CA TRP A 823 -14.05 -29.65 3.46
C TRP A 823 -13.57 -29.92 4.89
N ILE A 824 -12.36 -29.49 5.24
CA ILE A 824 -11.82 -29.57 6.62
C ILE A 824 -12.76 -28.84 7.57
N MET A 825 -13.19 -27.63 7.26
CA MET A 825 -14.15 -26.86 8.08
C MET A 825 -15.47 -27.63 8.22
N GLY A 826 -15.98 -28.26 7.16
CA GLY A 826 -17.15 -29.12 7.20
C GLY A 826 -16.98 -30.32 8.14
N MET A 827 -15.83 -30.98 8.09
CA MET A 827 -15.49 -32.10 8.96
C MET A 827 -15.39 -31.68 10.44
N GLU A 828 -14.81 -30.50 10.72
CA GLU A 828 -14.73 -29.94 12.07
C GLU A 828 -16.13 -29.61 12.62
N TYR A 829 -17.01 -29.04 11.78
CA TYR A 829 -18.42 -28.86 12.15
C TYR A 829 -19.11 -30.16 12.49
N LEU A 830 -18.92 -31.20 11.67
CA LEU A 830 -19.48 -32.52 11.95
C LEU A 830 -18.93 -33.15 13.24
N ARG A 831 -17.64 -32.93 13.57
CA ARG A 831 -17.06 -33.34 14.85
C ARG A 831 -17.70 -32.64 16.03
N ALA A 832 -17.92 -31.33 15.93
CA ALA A 832 -18.60 -30.54 16.96
C ALA A 832 -20.07 -31.00 17.15
N LEU A 833 -20.76 -31.32 16.04
CA LEU A 833 -22.12 -31.85 16.07
C LEU A 833 -22.15 -33.26 16.67
N ALA A 834 -21.18 -34.10 16.37
CA ALA A 834 -21.04 -35.46 16.89
C ALA A 834 -20.75 -35.49 18.42
N ALA A 835 -20.17 -34.42 18.96
CA ALA A 835 -19.87 -34.28 20.40
C ALA A 835 -21.08 -33.82 21.22
N LYS A 836 -22.10 -33.23 20.57
CA LYS A 836 -23.40 -32.89 21.17
C LYS A 836 -24.25 -34.15 21.29
#